data_7b16f3b57d9a79230971d93a6dc6d580
#
_entry.id   7b16f3b57d9a79230971d93a6dc6d580
#
_cell.length_a   1.000
_cell.length_b   1.000
_cell.length_c   1.000
_cell.angle_alpha   90.00
_cell.angle_beta   90.00
_cell.angle_gamma   90.00
#
_symmetry.space_group_name_H-M   'P 1'
#
loop_
_entity.id
_entity.type
_entity.pdbx_description
1 polymer ?
#
loop_
_entity_poly.entity_id
_entity_poly.type
_entity_poly.pdbx_seq_one_letter_code
_entity_poly.pdbx_strand_id
1 'polypeptide(L)'
;MTGNIIVKPSVRQRFDSFMERGRVLFFSAPCGFGKSTLSDALLSGRDVLRLDAGAADFALPALSDGWEILLIDDFQMIPAEDGGQALCELIRSDPGKRFLLLSRGAPPGYLTAFQYSGLMTTLEADDLLFDREDICKYFSGCGVAVTDSEIGGILRESVGYPLGVAVTARCMSGGRPFGPEVVARAFREVFSYFEAAIYRRFDLPVRRFLLELAPFERLNLEMARMVSGDPHAGDRLDWLLRHTTMLRYDDVQHFRFWPQFRSFLLWEMEREYSEEKRRALFSRGALYYELKEDYAHALECYTRCGDHAKVSELLIRNAELHPGMGHYSEMEKYYRSLPEAEIAASPALMQGMSMLCALAMDYEGSERWYHELQEFGKRCGRDDAAGKQARSRLAWLDISLPQRGVGGLTETIPAVFRLVTEKEVSLPSFSVTSALPSVMNGGKDFSVWSKRDDLLYQTLRAPVEAVLGRDGVGLADCAIAESKFEKGENITGRMLTIIPRVSEIRQRGTPDMEFAINGLLARSLLAAGQSEDAYRTIESLREKFAEEGRERFLPNMDAMLVRISLHTGDLDYADTWYREKAPRDPMRVNVMKRYQYLTQAMVELAGGKPGASMLTLSPLEDYVRSCGRHIDGIHLNILAAIALYRSRDEAWRQRLIGALNAAAEYHFIRTVSVYGAAVLPLLERLDWSGSARWKKQLMDDVRLQAAYYPRFLEPRLAPGEALTPTELQILHLICADKSNAEIGQIMDIKLPTVKTHVSHILDKLDVRRRSEAKTAAKRLRLIPEER
;
A
#
# COMPACT_ATOMS: atom_id res chain seq x y z
N MET A 1 1.49 -25.29 31.23
CA MET A 1 1.29 -25.61 29.82
C MET A 1 2.67 -25.69 29.19
N THR A 2 3.16 -26.89 28.92
CA THR A 2 4.35 -27.11 28.10
C THR A 2 3.95 -26.87 26.63
N GLY A 3 3.81 -25.59 26.27
CA GLY A 3 3.53 -25.19 24.90
C GLY A 3 4.69 -25.57 23.99
N ASN A 4 4.38 -25.84 22.73
CA ASN A 4 5.38 -26.09 21.69
C ASN A 4 6.31 -24.89 21.61
N ILE A 5 7.57 -25.07 21.93
CA ILE A 5 8.59 -24.02 21.84
C ILE A 5 9.03 -23.95 20.39
N ILE A 6 8.90 -22.80 19.77
CA ILE A 6 9.37 -22.57 18.40
C ILE A 6 10.83 -22.15 18.43
N VAL A 7 11.70 -22.96 17.87
CA VAL A 7 13.10 -22.65 17.65
C VAL A 7 13.30 -22.42 16.14
N LYS A 8 13.51 -21.18 15.75
CA LYS A 8 13.75 -20.84 14.34
C LYS A 8 15.03 -21.47 13.82
N PRO A 9 15.09 -21.88 12.54
CA PRO A 9 16.32 -22.44 11.96
C PRO A 9 17.51 -21.49 12.07
N SER A 10 17.34 -20.20 11.86
CA SER A 10 18.37 -19.17 11.99
C SER A 10 18.92 -19.06 13.42
N VAL A 11 18.04 -19.13 14.42
CA VAL A 11 18.41 -19.10 15.84
C VAL A 11 19.18 -20.38 16.21
N ARG A 12 18.73 -21.54 15.72
CA ARG A 12 19.42 -22.83 15.93
C ARG A 12 20.82 -22.80 15.32
N GLN A 13 20.95 -22.32 14.10
CA GLN A 13 22.24 -22.20 13.43
C GLN A 13 23.22 -21.30 14.19
N ARG A 14 22.75 -20.15 14.71
CA ARG A 14 23.57 -19.24 15.52
C ARG A 14 23.96 -19.89 16.86
N PHE A 15 23.06 -20.64 17.47
CA PHE A 15 23.34 -21.39 18.68
C PHE A 15 24.39 -22.49 18.43
N ASP A 16 24.26 -23.25 17.35
CA ASP A 16 25.23 -24.30 17.01
C ASP A 16 26.63 -23.71 16.70
N SER A 17 26.69 -22.58 16.00
CA SER A 17 27.93 -21.84 15.77
C SER A 17 28.54 -21.31 17.07
N PHE A 18 27.71 -20.83 18.01
CA PHE A 18 28.18 -20.45 19.36
C PHE A 18 28.76 -21.65 20.11
N MET A 19 28.11 -22.79 20.04
CA MET A 19 28.62 -24.02 20.69
C MET A 19 29.94 -24.53 20.10
N GLU A 20 30.15 -24.34 18.77
CA GLU A 20 31.39 -24.78 18.10
C GLU A 20 32.54 -23.82 18.33
N ARG A 21 32.36 -22.52 18.16
CA ARG A 21 33.44 -21.52 18.05
C ARG A 21 33.28 -20.33 18.98
N GLY A 22 32.05 -20.05 19.41
CA GLY A 22 31.72 -18.88 20.22
C GLY A 22 32.06 -19.07 21.69
N ARG A 23 32.07 -17.96 22.41
CA ARG A 23 32.28 -17.92 23.87
C ARG A 23 31.02 -17.39 24.56
N VAL A 24 30.40 -16.43 23.94
CA VAL A 24 29.23 -15.71 24.49
C VAL A 24 28.08 -15.74 23.48
N LEU A 25 26.92 -16.16 23.94
CA LEU A 25 25.65 -15.96 23.23
C LEU A 25 24.82 -14.95 24.02
N PHE A 26 24.55 -13.80 23.42
CA PHE A 26 23.86 -12.69 24.08
C PHE A 26 22.47 -12.53 23.49
N PHE A 27 21.45 -12.61 24.32
CA PHE A 27 20.08 -12.30 23.93
C PHE A 27 19.73 -10.87 24.30
N SER A 28 19.48 -10.03 23.31
CA SER A 28 19.06 -8.65 23.47
C SER A 28 17.62 -8.48 22.99
N ALA A 29 16.66 -8.67 23.89
CA ALA A 29 15.26 -8.53 23.52
C ALA A 29 14.40 -8.10 24.73
N PRO A 30 13.29 -7.39 24.52
CA PRO A 30 12.37 -7.01 25.57
C PRO A 30 11.80 -8.22 26.35
N CYS A 31 11.09 -7.95 27.42
CA CYS A 31 10.34 -9.01 28.13
C CYS A 31 9.24 -9.58 27.22
N GLY A 32 8.88 -10.85 27.46
CA GLY A 32 7.86 -11.53 26.66
C GLY A 32 8.30 -12.04 25.27
N PHE A 33 9.57 -11.88 24.92
CA PHE A 33 10.13 -12.46 23.68
C PHE A 33 10.53 -13.94 23.84
N GLY A 34 10.30 -14.54 24.98
CA GLY A 34 10.54 -15.96 25.22
C GLY A 34 12.00 -16.33 25.42
N LYS A 35 12.91 -15.38 25.76
CA LYS A 35 14.36 -15.62 25.94
C LYS A 35 14.66 -16.81 26.86
N SER A 36 14.14 -16.83 28.09
CA SER A 36 14.36 -17.90 29.06
C SER A 36 13.77 -19.24 28.58
N THR A 37 12.58 -19.23 27.98
CA THR A 37 11.93 -20.42 27.40
C THR A 37 12.75 -21.00 26.23
N LEU A 38 13.26 -20.13 25.35
CA LEU A 38 14.05 -20.52 24.20
C LEU A 38 15.43 -21.05 24.64
N SER A 39 16.06 -20.41 25.63
CA SER A 39 17.32 -20.88 26.18
C SER A 39 17.19 -22.26 26.83
N ASP A 40 16.07 -22.53 27.54
CA ASP A 40 15.79 -23.85 28.10
C ASP A 40 15.68 -24.94 27.02
N ALA A 41 15.01 -24.62 25.91
CA ALA A 41 14.89 -25.55 24.78
C ALA A 41 16.23 -25.80 24.08
N LEU A 42 17.05 -24.76 23.91
CA LEU A 42 18.36 -24.85 23.27
C LEU A 42 19.39 -25.60 24.14
N LEU A 43 19.30 -25.49 25.47
CA LEU A 43 20.20 -26.07 26.45
C LEU A 43 19.74 -27.42 27.00
N SER A 44 18.61 -27.94 26.49
CA SER A 44 18.07 -29.24 26.95
C SER A 44 19.11 -30.37 26.83
N GLY A 45 19.30 -31.07 27.96
CA GLY A 45 20.28 -32.20 28.06
C GLY A 45 21.73 -31.80 28.26
N ARG A 46 22.02 -30.52 28.55
CA ARG A 46 23.37 -30.02 28.84
C ARG A 46 23.56 -29.69 30.32
N ASP A 47 24.81 -29.67 30.73
CA ASP A 47 25.20 -29.22 32.11
C ASP A 47 25.28 -27.69 32.14
N VAL A 48 24.32 -27.05 32.83
CA VAL A 48 24.14 -25.59 32.83
C VAL A 48 24.00 -25.07 34.25
N LEU A 49 24.93 -24.23 34.64
CA LEU A 49 24.80 -23.42 35.86
C LEU A 49 23.94 -22.19 35.54
N ARG A 50 22.86 -21.99 36.30
CA ARG A 50 21.90 -20.87 36.09
C ARG A 50 22.01 -19.89 37.24
N LEU A 51 22.17 -18.62 36.91
CA LEU A 51 22.17 -17.49 37.80
C LEU A 51 21.14 -16.43 37.38
N ASP A 52 20.52 -15.81 38.34
CA ASP A 52 19.65 -14.64 38.14
C ASP A 52 20.39 -13.40 38.69
N ALA A 53 20.78 -12.50 37.78
CA ALA A 53 21.47 -11.27 38.17
C ALA A 53 20.61 -10.30 38.98
N GLY A 54 19.29 -10.50 39.00
CA GLY A 54 18.36 -9.73 39.85
C GLY A 54 18.23 -10.27 41.29
N ALA A 55 18.82 -11.42 41.60
CA ALA A 55 18.76 -12.00 42.94
C ALA A 55 19.69 -11.25 43.91
N ALA A 56 19.25 -11.14 45.18
CA ALA A 56 20.01 -10.40 46.19
C ALA A 56 21.37 -11.06 46.58
N ASP A 57 21.48 -12.35 46.33
CA ASP A 57 22.66 -13.19 46.57
C ASP A 57 23.46 -13.48 45.30
N PHE A 58 23.27 -12.72 44.26
CA PHE A 58 23.98 -12.92 43.00
C PHE A 58 25.50 -12.79 43.18
N ALA A 59 26.22 -13.82 42.76
CA ALA A 59 27.70 -13.84 42.71
C ALA A 59 28.15 -14.67 41.50
N LEU A 60 29.19 -14.25 40.82
CA LEU A 60 29.80 -15.01 39.75
C LEU A 60 30.48 -16.27 40.29
N PRO A 61 30.36 -17.45 39.65
CA PRO A 61 30.92 -18.70 40.10
C PRO A 61 32.41 -18.74 39.95
N ALA A 62 33.07 -19.60 40.74
CA ALA A 62 34.48 -19.89 40.58
C ALA A 62 34.74 -20.78 39.37
N LEU A 63 35.90 -20.65 38.72
CA LEU A 63 36.31 -21.49 37.59
C LEU A 63 36.44 -22.97 37.95
N SER A 64 36.72 -23.29 39.23
CA SER A 64 36.85 -24.64 39.78
C SER A 64 35.56 -25.42 39.81
N ASP A 65 34.41 -24.75 39.63
CA ASP A 65 33.11 -25.38 39.65
C ASP A 65 32.86 -26.13 38.34
N GLY A 66 32.32 -27.33 38.40
CA GLY A 66 32.25 -28.31 37.31
C GLY A 66 31.28 -28.05 36.21
N TRP A 67 30.83 -26.79 35.96
CA TRP A 67 29.83 -26.41 34.92
C TRP A 67 30.47 -26.25 33.54
N GLU A 68 29.74 -26.57 32.47
CA GLU A 68 30.12 -26.36 31.05
C GLU A 68 29.60 -25.00 30.54
N ILE A 69 28.35 -24.69 30.82
CA ILE A 69 27.65 -23.49 30.35
C ILE A 69 27.16 -22.68 31.55
N LEU A 70 27.48 -21.40 31.57
CA LEU A 70 26.92 -20.45 32.53
C LEU A 70 25.80 -19.64 31.84
N LEU A 71 24.56 -19.78 32.31
CA LEU A 71 23.42 -18.95 31.92
C LEU A 71 23.20 -17.87 32.97
N ILE A 72 23.21 -16.60 32.58
CA ILE A 72 22.85 -15.47 33.44
C ILE A 72 21.57 -14.83 32.91
N ASP A 73 20.50 -14.90 33.67
CA ASP A 73 19.24 -14.19 33.37
C ASP A 73 19.24 -12.78 34.01
N ASP A 74 18.40 -11.89 33.51
CA ASP A 74 18.30 -10.47 33.86
C ASP A 74 19.70 -9.77 33.87
N PHE A 75 20.54 -10.10 32.90
CA PHE A 75 21.94 -9.67 32.78
C PHE A 75 22.14 -8.15 32.91
N GLN A 76 21.16 -7.33 32.52
CA GLN A 76 21.18 -5.87 32.63
C GLN A 76 21.27 -5.36 34.10
N MET A 77 21.11 -6.24 35.07
CA MET A 77 21.23 -5.91 36.49
C MET A 77 22.68 -5.96 37.02
N ILE A 78 23.62 -6.49 36.24
CA ILE A 78 25.04 -6.55 36.63
C ILE A 78 25.66 -5.15 36.53
N PRO A 79 26.22 -4.60 37.61
CA PRO A 79 26.92 -3.31 37.56
C PRO A 79 28.13 -3.34 36.60
N ALA A 80 28.27 -2.28 35.79
CA ALA A 80 29.30 -2.24 34.74
C ALA A 80 30.72 -2.17 35.29
N GLU A 81 30.93 -1.47 36.40
CA GLU A 81 32.27 -1.19 36.93
C GLU A 81 32.96 -2.43 37.54
N ASP A 82 32.36 -3.08 38.51
CA ASP A 82 32.98 -4.23 39.19
C ASP A 82 32.55 -5.57 38.58
N GLY A 83 31.26 -5.76 38.35
CA GLY A 83 30.69 -7.02 37.83
C GLY A 83 31.06 -7.28 36.37
N GLY A 84 31.13 -6.22 35.54
CA GLY A 84 31.51 -6.33 34.15
C GLY A 84 32.94 -6.74 33.91
N GLN A 85 33.88 -6.22 34.70
CA GLN A 85 35.29 -6.61 34.62
C GLN A 85 35.49 -8.07 35.08
N ALA A 86 34.92 -8.45 36.23
CA ALA A 86 34.99 -9.82 36.71
C ALA A 86 34.45 -10.85 35.72
N LEU A 87 33.32 -10.51 35.05
CA LEU A 87 32.76 -11.37 33.99
C LEU A 87 33.69 -11.46 32.78
N CYS A 88 34.30 -10.36 32.32
CA CYS A 88 35.23 -10.37 31.20
C CYS A 88 36.48 -11.22 31.51
N GLU A 89 36.97 -11.18 32.74
CA GLU A 89 38.07 -12.02 33.20
C GLU A 89 37.67 -13.50 33.22
N LEU A 90 36.47 -13.81 33.73
CA LEU A 90 35.92 -15.16 33.74
C LEU A 90 35.75 -15.72 32.31
N ILE A 91 35.25 -14.94 31.35
CA ILE A 91 35.12 -15.33 29.94
C ILE A 91 36.50 -15.63 29.31
N ARG A 92 37.52 -14.88 29.65
CA ARG A 92 38.89 -15.05 29.10
C ARG A 92 39.65 -16.23 29.71
N SER A 93 39.36 -16.55 30.95
CA SER A 93 40.20 -17.44 31.79
C SER A 93 40.14 -18.92 31.37
N ASP A 94 39.00 -19.40 30.85
CA ASP A 94 38.85 -20.80 30.43
C ASP A 94 38.21 -20.92 29.05
N PRO A 95 38.97 -21.33 28.00
CA PRO A 95 38.47 -21.52 26.65
C PRO A 95 37.38 -22.60 26.49
N GLY A 96 37.29 -23.53 27.43
CA GLY A 96 36.28 -24.61 27.41
C GLY A 96 34.88 -24.17 27.80
N LYS A 97 34.75 -23.09 28.55
CA LYS A 97 33.45 -22.63 29.10
C LYS A 97 32.67 -21.72 28.15
N ARG A 98 31.36 -21.80 28.21
CA ARG A 98 30.40 -21.03 27.37
C ARG A 98 29.54 -20.18 28.29
N PHE A 99 29.14 -19.00 27.78
CA PHE A 99 28.34 -18.02 28.51
C PHE A 99 27.09 -17.66 27.69
N LEU A 100 25.92 -17.86 28.27
CA LEU A 100 24.62 -17.49 27.67
C LEU A 100 24.02 -16.38 28.53
N LEU A 101 23.91 -15.19 27.96
CA LEU A 101 23.51 -13.97 28.67
C LEU A 101 22.16 -13.51 28.18
N LEU A 102 21.16 -13.49 29.05
CA LEU A 102 19.79 -13.03 28.72
C LEU A 102 19.58 -11.61 29.24
N SER A 103 19.44 -10.66 28.36
CA SER A 103 19.31 -9.24 28.70
C SER A 103 18.02 -8.63 28.13
N ARG A 104 17.48 -7.65 28.84
CA ARG A 104 16.44 -6.74 28.35
C ARG A 104 17.03 -5.46 27.75
N GLY A 105 18.34 -5.28 27.81
CA GLY A 105 19.10 -4.16 27.27
C GLY A 105 20.05 -4.60 26.16
N ALA A 106 20.65 -3.64 25.49
CA ALA A 106 21.73 -3.87 24.54
C ALA A 106 23.01 -4.41 25.22
N PRO A 107 23.92 -5.08 24.50
CA PRO A 107 25.22 -5.49 25.03
C PRO A 107 25.98 -4.27 25.53
N PRO A 108 26.49 -4.32 26.77
CA PRO A 108 27.29 -3.21 27.29
C PRO A 108 28.64 -3.11 26.59
N GLY A 109 29.21 -1.90 26.59
CA GLY A 109 30.46 -1.59 25.88
C GLY A 109 31.67 -2.47 26.25
N TYR A 110 31.74 -2.99 27.49
CA TYR A 110 32.81 -3.88 27.89
C TYR A 110 32.77 -5.27 27.20
N LEU A 111 31.66 -5.68 26.62
CA LEU A 111 31.55 -6.91 25.83
C LEU A 111 31.87 -6.70 24.33
N THR A 112 32.06 -5.48 23.87
CA THR A 112 32.31 -5.13 22.47
C THR A 112 33.55 -5.82 21.89
N ALA A 113 34.59 -6.00 22.69
CA ALA A 113 35.81 -6.72 22.29
C ALA A 113 35.52 -8.18 21.88
N PHE A 114 34.61 -8.87 22.57
CA PHE A 114 34.20 -10.22 22.23
C PHE A 114 33.36 -10.28 20.95
N GLN A 115 32.59 -9.24 20.72
CA GLN A 115 31.78 -9.11 19.49
C GLN A 115 32.68 -8.94 18.26
N TYR A 116 33.62 -7.99 18.30
CA TYR A 116 34.55 -7.76 17.18
C TYR A 116 35.57 -8.88 16.96
N SER A 117 35.89 -9.64 17.99
CA SER A 117 36.76 -10.82 17.86
C SER A 117 36.02 -12.06 17.32
N GLY A 118 34.70 -11.99 17.07
CA GLY A 118 33.90 -13.12 16.64
C GLY A 118 33.60 -14.16 17.72
N LEU A 119 33.95 -13.86 18.98
CA LEU A 119 33.70 -14.74 20.12
C LEU A 119 32.31 -14.57 20.74
N MET A 120 31.61 -13.47 20.43
CA MET A 120 30.24 -13.22 20.87
C MET A 120 29.27 -13.17 19.68
N THR A 121 28.19 -13.90 19.83
CA THR A 121 27.03 -13.85 18.92
C THR A 121 25.86 -13.19 19.64
N THR A 122 25.18 -12.23 19.00
CA THR A 122 24.01 -11.56 19.56
C THR A 122 22.75 -12.04 18.82
N LEU A 123 21.70 -12.38 19.57
CA LEU A 123 20.35 -12.58 19.08
C LEU A 123 19.51 -11.38 19.51
N GLU A 124 18.97 -10.67 18.54
CA GLU A 124 18.16 -9.48 18.77
C GLU A 124 16.66 -9.81 18.78
N ALA A 125 15.86 -8.84 19.19
CA ALA A 125 14.41 -8.99 19.26
C ALA A 125 13.80 -9.41 17.91
N ASP A 126 14.30 -8.86 16.80
CA ASP A 126 13.79 -9.15 15.45
C ASP A 126 14.06 -10.62 15.02
N ASP A 127 15.13 -11.25 15.53
CA ASP A 127 15.40 -12.68 15.33
C ASP A 127 14.38 -13.58 16.02
N LEU A 128 13.69 -13.07 17.05
CA LEU A 128 12.76 -13.82 17.90
C LEU A 128 11.28 -13.59 17.53
N LEU A 129 10.97 -12.63 16.65
CA LEU A 129 9.59 -12.38 16.19
C LEU A 129 9.08 -13.58 15.41
N PHE A 130 7.85 -14.00 15.66
CA PHE A 130 7.20 -15.06 14.93
C PHE A 130 6.72 -14.55 13.56
N ASP A 131 7.09 -15.27 12.53
CA ASP A 131 6.53 -15.09 11.19
C ASP A 131 5.23 -15.92 11.00
N ARG A 132 4.71 -15.91 9.78
CA ARG A 132 3.48 -16.62 9.45
C ARG A 132 3.58 -18.14 9.68
N GLU A 133 4.72 -18.72 9.36
CA GLU A 133 4.99 -20.15 9.51
C GLU A 133 5.15 -20.54 10.99
N ASP A 134 5.84 -19.70 11.75
CA ASP A 134 6.02 -19.87 13.20
C ASP A 134 4.68 -19.82 13.95
N ILE A 135 3.81 -18.86 13.58
CA ILE A 135 2.44 -18.76 14.14
C ILE A 135 1.64 -20.03 13.85
N CYS A 136 1.67 -20.50 12.60
CA CYS A 136 0.99 -21.74 12.21
C CYS A 136 1.47 -22.93 13.04
N LYS A 137 2.79 -23.10 13.16
CA LYS A 137 3.40 -24.18 13.97
C LYS A 137 3.03 -24.07 15.46
N TYR A 138 3.06 -22.86 16.01
CA TYR A 138 2.74 -22.61 17.40
C TYR A 138 1.28 -22.97 17.72
N PHE A 139 0.33 -22.51 16.89
CA PHE A 139 -1.09 -22.79 17.06
C PHE A 139 -1.41 -24.27 16.89
N SER A 140 -0.81 -24.92 15.90
CA SER A 140 -0.95 -26.38 15.70
C SER A 140 -0.46 -27.16 16.90
N GLY A 141 0.67 -26.78 17.48
CA GLY A 141 1.22 -27.38 18.68
C GLY A 141 0.38 -27.13 19.94
N CYS A 142 -0.40 -26.05 19.96
CA CYS A 142 -1.37 -25.76 21.03
C CYS A 142 -2.72 -26.49 20.81
N GLY A 143 -2.90 -27.21 19.70
CA GLY A 143 -4.17 -27.86 19.35
C GLY A 143 -5.27 -26.88 18.92
N VAL A 144 -4.91 -25.68 18.47
CA VAL A 144 -5.83 -24.63 18.02
C VAL A 144 -5.77 -24.56 16.49
N ALA A 145 -6.86 -24.91 15.82
CA ALA A 145 -6.98 -24.79 14.38
C ALA A 145 -7.16 -23.34 13.98
N VAL A 146 -6.39 -22.87 13.00
CA VAL A 146 -6.47 -21.50 12.47
C VAL A 146 -6.44 -21.54 10.96
N THR A 147 -7.23 -20.69 10.33
CA THR A 147 -7.25 -20.47 8.89
C THR A 147 -6.11 -19.53 8.48
N ASP A 148 -5.77 -19.55 7.20
CA ASP A 148 -4.74 -18.66 6.62
C ASP A 148 -5.08 -17.17 6.79
N SER A 149 -6.36 -16.82 6.72
CA SER A 149 -6.86 -15.46 6.99
C SER A 149 -6.68 -15.06 8.46
N GLU A 150 -6.96 -15.97 9.40
CA GLU A 150 -6.79 -15.72 10.83
C GLU A 150 -5.32 -15.57 11.20
N ILE A 151 -4.42 -16.38 10.61
CA ILE A 151 -2.97 -16.22 10.78
C ILE A 151 -2.54 -14.81 10.34
N GLY A 152 -3.04 -14.33 9.18
CA GLY A 152 -2.80 -12.96 8.73
C GLY A 152 -3.31 -11.90 9.69
N GLY A 153 -4.46 -12.13 10.31
CA GLY A 153 -5.02 -11.28 11.36
C GLY A 153 -4.17 -11.27 12.63
N ILE A 154 -3.81 -12.45 13.14
CA ILE A 154 -2.97 -12.63 14.32
C ILE A 154 -1.61 -11.94 14.14
N LEU A 155 -1.00 -12.10 12.96
CA LEU A 155 0.28 -11.47 12.65
C LEU A 155 0.18 -9.94 12.64
N ARG A 156 -0.89 -9.37 12.07
CA ARG A 156 -1.11 -7.91 12.09
C ARG A 156 -1.26 -7.36 13.50
N GLU A 157 -2.06 -8.01 14.34
CA GLU A 157 -2.32 -7.54 15.71
C GLU A 157 -1.13 -7.76 16.65
N SER A 158 -0.45 -8.90 16.54
CA SER A 158 0.70 -9.23 17.40
C SER A 158 2.02 -8.66 16.89
N VAL A 159 2.13 -8.31 15.61
CA VAL A 159 3.39 -7.97 14.93
C VAL A 159 4.46 -9.06 15.15
N GLY A 160 4.04 -10.32 15.28
CA GLY A 160 4.92 -11.45 15.57
C GLY A 160 5.46 -11.53 17.01
N TYR A 161 5.02 -10.68 17.93
CA TYR A 161 5.45 -10.67 19.32
C TYR A 161 5.08 -11.99 20.03
N PRO A 162 6.08 -12.80 20.49
CA PRO A 162 5.83 -14.15 20.97
C PRO A 162 4.82 -14.26 22.11
N LEU A 163 4.88 -13.37 23.12
CA LEU A 163 3.88 -13.35 24.19
C LEU A 163 2.49 -13.00 23.66
N GLY A 164 2.39 -12.04 22.72
CA GLY A 164 1.10 -11.68 22.11
C GLY A 164 0.49 -12.85 21.35
N VAL A 165 1.29 -13.59 20.59
CA VAL A 165 0.87 -14.81 19.87
C VAL A 165 0.43 -15.89 20.86
N ALA A 166 1.21 -16.13 21.92
CA ALA A 166 0.91 -17.15 22.95
C ALA A 166 -0.39 -16.84 23.71
N VAL A 167 -0.60 -15.58 24.09
CA VAL A 167 -1.82 -15.13 24.76
C VAL A 167 -3.04 -15.26 23.82
N THR A 168 -2.87 -14.90 22.54
CA THR A 168 -3.94 -15.05 21.53
C THR A 168 -4.32 -16.52 21.37
N ALA A 169 -3.36 -17.43 21.25
CA ALA A 169 -3.62 -18.87 21.18
C ALA A 169 -4.39 -19.38 22.41
N ARG A 170 -4.01 -18.91 23.61
CA ARG A 170 -4.72 -19.22 24.84
C ARG A 170 -6.16 -18.67 24.85
N CYS A 171 -6.37 -17.46 24.34
CA CYS A 171 -7.70 -16.87 24.23
C CYS A 171 -8.61 -17.62 23.23
N MET A 172 -8.02 -18.21 22.19
CA MET A 172 -8.72 -19.03 21.20
C MET A 172 -8.90 -20.48 21.62
N SER A 173 -8.18 -20.95 22.65
CA SER A 173 -8.35 -22.31 23.17
C SER A 173 -9.79 -22.54 23.62
N GLY A 174 -10.35 -23.72 23.25
CA GLY A 174 -11.78 -24.03 23.47
C GLY A 174 -12.68 -23.69 22.29
N GLY A 175 -12.11 -23.50 21.08
CA GLY A 175 -12.86 -23.36 19.82
C GLY A 175 -13.40 -21.95 19.54
N ARG A 176 -12.89 -20.92 20.17
CA ARG A 176 -13.27 -19.53 19.89
C ARG A 176 -12.60 -19.06 18.60
N PRO A 177 -13.33 -18.53 17.62
CA PRO A 177 -12.74 -17.98 16.39
C PRO A 177 -11.95 -16.70 16.67
N PHE A 178 -10.94 -16.43 15.85
CA PHE A 178 -10.22 -15.15 15.90
C PHE A 178 -11.17 -13.99 15.54
N GLY A 179 -11.21 -12.96 16.36
CA GLY A 179 -12.07 -11.80 16.15
C GLY A 179 -11.85 -10.72 17.19
N PRO A 180 -12.62 -9.61 17.14
CA PRO A 180 -12.41 -8.43 18.00
C PRO A 180 -12.40 -8.74 19.50
N GLU A 181 -13.22 -9.69 19.96
CA GLU A 181 -13.29 -10.08 21.38
C GLU A 181 -12.02 -10.78 21.86
N VAL A 182 -11.49 -11.69 21.02
CA VAL A 182 -10.22 -12.39 21.28
C VAL A 182 -9.07 -11.39 21.31
N VAL A 183 -9.02 -10.48 20.34
CA VAL A 183 -8.02 -9.41 20.26
C VAL A 183 -8.06 -8.52 21.50
N ALA A 184 -9.23 -8.01 21.88
CA ALA A 184 -9.40 -7.16 23.06
C ALA A 184 -9.01 -7.88 24.38
N ARG A 185 -9.29 -9.17 24.49
CA ARG A 185 -8.90 -9.98 25.63
C ARG A 185 -7.39 -10.20 25.66
N ALA A 186 -6.79 -10.54 24.53
CA ALA A 186 -5.34 -10.74 24.42
C ALA A 186 -4.58 -9.47 24.77
N PHE A 187 -5.01 -8.31 24.28
CA PHE A 187 -4.41 -7.02 24.65
C PHE A 187 -4.49 -6.75 26.16
N ARG A 188 -5.63 -6.96 26.79
CA ARG A 188 -5.74 -6.76 28.24
C ARG A 188 -4.78 -7.63 29.06
N GLU A 189 -4.58 -8.87 28.65
CA GLU A 189 -3.66 -9.78 29.34
C GLU A 189 -2.19 -9.38 29.12
N VAL A 190 -1.83 -8.98 27.87
CA VAL A 190 -0.49 -8.48 27.56
C VAL A 190 -0.22 -7.15 28.28
N PHE A 191 -1.20 -6.25 28.37
CA PHE A 191 -1.07 -4.96 29.05
C PHE A 191 -0.91 -5.14 30.56
N SER A 192 -1.64 -6.07 31.18
CA SER A 192 -1.47 -6.43 32.58
C SER A 192 -0.05 -6.95 32.85
N TYR A 193 0.52 -7.70 31.92
CA TYR A 193 1.90 -8.14 31.99
C TYR A 193 2.89 -6.97 31.90
N PHE A 194 2.72 -6.05 30.95
CA PHE A 194 3.58 -4.87 30.81
C PHE A 194 3.48 -3.97 32.06
N GLU A 195 2.28 -3.76 32.59
CA GLU A 195 2.09 -2.99 33.81
C GLU A 195 2.88 -3.57 34.97
N ALA A 196 2.75 -4.88 35.24
CA ALA A 196 3.39 -5.53 36.38
C ALA A 196 4.89 -5.76 36.21
N ALA A 197 5.32 -6.23 35.02
CA ALA A 197 6.69 -6.66 34.78
C ALA A 197 7.65 -5.50 34.46
N ILE A 198 7.14 -4.35 33.97
CA ILE A 198 7.94 -3.24 33.48
C ILE A 198 7.51 -1.91 34.09
N TYR A 199 6.30 -1.45 33.75
CA TYR A 199 5.87 -0.08 33.99
C TYR A 199 5.87 0.31 35.46
N ARG A 200 5.37 -0.55 36.35
CA ARG A 200 5.38 -0.30 37.80
C ARG A 200 6.75 -0.32 38.44
N ARG A 201 7.78 -0.85 37.78
CA ARG A 201 9.16 -0.84 38.25
C ARG A 201 9.87 0.49 38.02
N PHE A 202 9.37 1.32 37.13
CA PHE A 202 9.88 2.66 36.89
C PHE A 202 9.37 3.63 37.96
N ASP A 203 10.19 4.61 38.27
CA ASP A 203 9.78 5.74 39.10
C ASP A 203 8.74 6.63 38.40
N LEU A 204 8.05 7.47 39.17
CA LEU A 204 6.98 8.33 38.63
C LEU A 204 7.46 9.29 37.55
N PRO A 205 8.65 9.93 37.62
CA PRO A 205 9.15 10.77 36.56
C PRO A 205 9.38 10.02 35.23
N VAL A 206 9.93 8.79 35.30
CA VAL A 206 10.13 7.97 34.09
C VAL A 206 8.79 7.51 33.51
N ARG A 207 7.82 7.07 34.33
CA ARG A 207 6.47 6.71 33.86
C ARG A 207 5.82 7.87 33.14
N ARG A 208 5.86 9.06 33.72
CA ARG A 208 5.31 10.28 33.11
C ARG A 208 5.98 10.58 31.78
N PHE A 209 7.28 10.50 31.71
CA PHE A 209 8.06 10.72 30.50
C PHE A 209 7.67 9.74 29.39
N LEU A 210 7.52 8.46 29.72
CA LEU A 210 7.08 7.44 28.75
C LEU A 210 5.67 7.72 28.23
N LEU A 211 4.72 8.10 29.09
CA LEU A 211 3.35 8.43 28.67
C LEU A 211 3.32 9.66 27.76
N GLU A 212 4.15 10.67 28.04
CA GLU A 212 4.18 11.92 27.26
C GLU A 212 4.81 11.71 25.87
N LEU A 213 5.68 10.73 25.70
CA LEU A 213 6.28 10.39 24.42
C LEU A 213 5.46 9.38 23.59
N ALA A 214 4.64 8.56 24.23
CA ALA A 214 3.89 7.48 23.58
C ALA A 214 3.02 7.90 22.37
N PRO A 215 2.38 9.10 22.33
CA PRO A 215 1.58 9.54 21.18
C PRO A 215 2.38 9.66 19.89
N PHE A 216 3.68 9.86 19.97
CA PHE A 216 4.52 10.15 18.81
C PHE A 216 5.25 8.88 18.37
N GLU A 217 5.17 8.61 17.07
CA GLU A 217 5.68 7.33 16.54
C GLU A 217 7.20 7.32 16.41
N ARG A 218 7.74 8.42 15.93
CA ARG A 218 9.17 8.61 15.72
C ARG A 218 9.66 9.78 16.56
N LEU A 219 10.62 9.55 17.39
CA LEU A 219 11.09 10.45 18.44
C LEU A 219 12.56 10.79 18.23
N ASN A 220 12.92 12.02 18.60
CA ASN A 220 14.31 12.42 18.80
C ASN A 220 14.47 13.20 20.12
N LEU A 221 15.68 13.54 20.49
CA LEU A 221 15.94 14.24 21.75
C LEU A 221 15.26 15.61 21.83
N GLU A 222 15.25 16.37 20.71
CA GLU A 222 14.62 17.70 20.65
C GLU A 222 13.10 17.60 20.88
N MET A 223 12.46 16.66 20.20
CA MET A 223 11.04 16.40 20.40
C MET A 223 10.74 15.95 21.83
N ALA A 224 11.55 15.04 22.38
CA ALA A 224 11.36 14.54 23.73
C ALA A 224 11.44 15.67 24.78
N ARG A 225 12.39 16.61 24.62
CA ARG A 225 12.49 17.79 25.48
C ARG A 225 11.28 18.72 25.34
N MET A 226 10.88 18.99 24.11
CA MET A 226 9.79 19.95 23.86
C MET A 226 8.43 19.43 24.33
N VAL A 227 8.17 18.15 24.09
CA VAL A 227 6.88 17.53 24.42
C VAL A 227 6.76 17.27 25.92
N SER A 228 7.79 16.70 26.57
CA SER A 228 7.73 16.41 28.00
C SER A 228 7.99 17.64 28.87
N GLY A 229 8.72 18.62 28.34
CA GLY A 229 9.20 19.74 29.14
C GLY A 229 10.21 19.34 30.24
N ASP A 230 10.79 18.14 30.13
CA ASP A 230 11.74 17.62 31.10
C ASP A 230 13.16 18.10 30.75
N PRO A 231 13.82 18.86 31.61
CA PRO A 231 15.21 19.29 31.39
C PRO A 231 16.18 18.12 31.34
N HIS A 232 15.86 16.97 31.96
CA HIS A 232 16.67 15.76 32.01
C HIS A 232 16.26 14.71 30.96
N ALA A 233 15.52 15.13 29.90
CA ALA A 233 15.05 14.22 28.87
C ALA A 233 16.18 13.41 28.19
N GLY A 234 17.38 14.02 28.02
CA GLY A 234 18.54 13.32 27.46
C GLY A 234 19.02 12.17 28.34
N ASP A 235 19.21 12.46 29.64
CA ASP A 235 19.66 11.45 30.59
C ASP A 235 18.68 10.29 30.72
N ARG A 236 17.37 10.61 30.70
CA ARG A 236 16.30 9.58 30.75
C ARG A 236 16.27 8.71 29.50
N LEU A 237 16.41 9.32 28.31
CA LEU A 237 16.46 8.58 27.06
C LEU A 237 17.68 7.65 27.03
N ASP A 238 18.84 8.16 27.36
CA ASP A 238 20.08 7.37 27.45
C ASP A 238 19.94 6.22 28.43
N TRP A 239 19.32 6.47 29.58
CA TRP A 239 19.08 5.44 30.57
C TRP A 239 18.11 4.37 30.03
N LEU A 240 16.98 4.80 29.42
CA LEU A 240 16.00 3.88 28.83
C LEU A 240 16.59 3.03 27.71
N LEU A 241 17.39 3.62 26.83
CA LEU A 241 18.02 2.90 25.71
C LEU A 241 19.07 1.87 26.19
N ARG A 242 19.73 2.13 27.32
CA ARG A 242 20.73 1.18 27.89
C ARG A 242 20.09 0.05 28.69
N HIS A 243 18.99 0.32 29.41
CA HIS A 243 18.44 -0.63 30.39
C HIS A 243 17.16 -1.34 29.88
N THR A 244 16.63 -0.92 28.73
CA THR A 244 15.46 -1.55 28.15
C THR A 244 15.51 -1.49 26.63
N THR A 245 15.09 -2.57 25.97
CA THR A 245 14.92 -2.61 24.52
C THR A 245 13.46 -2.30 24.11
N MET A 246 12.62 -1.82 25.03
CA MET A 246 11.27 -1.32 24.73
C MET A 246 11.28 -0.02 23.91
N LEU A 247 12.38 0.74 24.03
CA LEU A 247 12.72 1.88 23.19
C LEU A 247 13.97 1.51 22.41
N ARG A 248 13.96 1.67 21.10
CA ARG A 248 15.07 1.33 20.22
C ARG A 248 15.38 2.42 19.21
N TYR A 249 16.61 2.47 18.74
CA TYR A 249 16.95 3.33 17.61
C TYR A 249 16.23 2.87 16.35
N ASP A 250 15.67 3.83 15.62
CA ASP A 250 15.10 3.67 14.28
C ASP A 250 16.16 4.01 13.22
N ASP A 251 16.95 5.06 13.51
CA ASP A 251 18.16 5.46 12.81
C ASP A 251 19.14 6.14 13.78
N VAL A 252 20.17 6.82 13.25
CA VAL A 252 21.23 7.48 14.06
C VAL A 252 20.68 8.55 15.02
N GLN A 253 19.56 9.19 14.71
CA GLN A 253 19.02 10.31 15.47
C GLN A 253 17.64 10.06 16.06
N HIS A 254 16.93 9.05 15.56
CA HIS A 254 15.55 8.77 15.92
C HIS A 254 15.43 7.44 16.65
N PHE A 255 14.46 7.38 17.51
CA PHE A 255 14.08 6.19 18.25
C PHE A 255 12.57 6.02 18.25
N ARG A 256 12.14 4.78 18.52
CA ARG A 256 10.71 4.41 18.60
C ARG A 256 10.47 3.35 19.66
N PHE A 257 9.28 3.34 20.19
CA PHE A 257 8.80 2.27 21.05
C PHE A 257 8.52 0.98 20.27
N TRP A 258 8.64 -0.16 20.92
CA TRP A 258 8.02 -1.37 20.43
C TRP A 258 6.51 -1.15 20.29
N PRO A 259 5.88 -1.61 19.19
CA PRO A 259 4.48 -1.31 18.88
C PRO A 259 3.52 -1.70 20.00
N GLN A 260 3.65 -2.88 20.56
CA GLN A 260 2.78 -3.39 21.62
C GLN A 260 2.97 -2.61 22.93
N PHE A 261 4.19 -2.25 23.27
CA PHE A 261 4.46 -1.42 24.46
C PHE A 261 3.96 0.01 24.27
N ARG A 262 4.11 0.57 23.06
CA ARG A 262 3.50 1.86 22.73
C ARG A 262 1.98 1.84 22.87
N SER A 263 1.32 0.77 22.39
CA SER A 263 -0.13 0.60 22.53
C SER A 263 -0.55 0.52 24.01
N PHE A 264 0.24 -0.15 24.84
CA PHE A 264 0.04 -0.16 26.30
C PHE A 264 0.19 1.24 26.89
N LEU A 265 1.23 1.98 26.54
CA LEU A 265 1.45 3.33 27.07
C LEU A 265 0.33 4.30 26.64
N LEU A 266 -0.17 4.18 25.42
CA LEU A 266 -1.32 4.97 24.95
C LEU A 266 -2.59 4.65 25.75
N TRP A 267 -2.85 3.38 25.98
CA TRP A 267 -3.98 2.93 26.81
C TRP A 267 -3.85 3.42 28.27
N GLU A 268 -2.66 3.40 28.85
CA GLU A 268 -2.42 3.90 30.21
C GLU A 268 -2.52 5.44 30.27
N MET A 269 -2.04 6.15 29.23
CA MET A 269 -2.21 7.61 29.10
C MET A 269 -3.68 8.00 29.06
N GLU A 270 -4.54 7.26 28.37
CA GLU A 270 -5.99 7.53 28.35
C GLU A 270 -6.63 7.37 29.74
N ARG A 271 -6.08 6.48 30.57
CA ARG A 271 -6.57 6.24 31.95
C ARG A 271 -6.06 7.27 32.95
N GLU A 272 -4.78 7.68 32.83
CA GLU A 272 -4.13 8.54 33.80
C GLU A 272 -4.29 10.04 33.50
N TYR A 273 -4.43 10.43 32.20
CA TYR A 273 -4.43 11.82 31.80
C TYR A 273 -5.85 12.33 31.49
N SER A 274 -6.18 13.50 32.08
CA SER A 274 -7.39 14.24 31.68
C SER A 274 -7.33 14.63 30.21
N GLU A 275 -8.48 14.88 29.60
CA GLU A 275 -8.59 15.35 28.23
C GLU A 275 -7.79 16.66 28.00
N GLU A 276 -7.85 17.58 28.95
CA GLU A 276 -7.11 18.85 28.90
C GLU A 276 -5.59 18.60 28.84
N LYS A 277 -5.08 17.68 29.68
CA LYS A 277 -3.65 17.34 29.69
C LYS A 277 -3.23 16.67 28.38
N ARG A 278 -4.07 15.82 27.81
CA ARG A 278 -3.82 15.20 26.50
C ARG A 278 -3.81 16.23 25.39
N ARG A 279 -4.76 17.19 25.37
CA ARG A 279 -4.79 18.31 24.42
C ARG A 279 -3.52 19.15 24.51
N ALA A 280 -3.08 19.51 25.71
CA ALA A 280 -1.83 20.27 25.90
C ALA A 280 -0.60 19.50 25.37
N LEU A 281 -0.58 18.19 25.53
CA LEU A 281 0.48 17.34 25.01
C LEU A 281 0.51 17.35 23.47
N PHE A 282 -0.64 17.13 22.82
CA PHE A 282 -0.73 17.18 21.36
C PHE A 282 -0.43 18.59 20.80
N SER A 283 -0.80 19.66 21.49
CA SER A 283 -0.46 21.03 21.10
C SER A 283 1.06 21.26 21.06
N ARG A 284 1.80 20.76 22.06
CA ARG A 284 3.27 20.82 22.04
C ARG A 284 3.90 19.99 20.90
N GLY A 285 3.37 18.79 20.66
CA GLY A 285 3.79 17.97 19.52
C GLY A 285 3.49 18.62 18.16
N ALA A 286 2.31 19.25 18.04
CA ALA A 286 1.92 19.98 16.82
C ALA A 286 2.89 21.12 16.53
N LEU A 287 3.25 21.92 17.54
CA LEU A 287 4.22 23.00 17.41
C LEU A 287 5.60 22.49 17.00
N TYR A 288 6.05 21.35 17.56
CA TYR A 288 7.30 20.71 17.15
C TYR A 288 7.30 20.36 15.65
N TYR A 289 6.25 19.68 15.19
CA TYR A 289 6.14 19.29 13.78
C TYR A 289 6.01 20.50 12.84
N GLU A 290 5.27 21.53 13.25
CA GLU A 290 5.14 22.78 12.48
C GLU A 290 6.50 23.48 12.32
N LEU A 291 7.32 23.55 13.40
CA LEU A 291 8.68 24.10 13.35
C LEU A 291 9.64 23.29 12.47
N LYS A 292 9.37 21.98 12.27
CA LYS A 292 10.12 21.09 11.37
C LYS A 292 9.54 21.06 9.95
N GLU A 293 8.50 21.85 9.68
CA GLU A 293 7.77 21.86 8.41
C GLU A 293 7.10 20.52 8.05
N ASP A 294 6.91 19.65 9.05
CA ASP A 294 6.17 18.41 8.92
C ASP A 294 4.68 18.65 9.16
N TYR A 295 4.05 19.25 8.14
CA TYR A 295 2.65 19.69 8.23
C TYR A 295 1.66 18.53 8.35
N ALA A 296 1.99 17.33 7.90
CA ALA A 296 1.13 16.15 8.00
C ALA A 296 0.95 15.72 9.47
N HIS A 297 2.06 15.57 10.19
CA HIS A 297 2.01 15.24 11.62
C HIS A 297 1.52 16.42 12.48
N ALA A 298 1.85 17.66 12.10
CA ALA A 298 1.32 18.85 12.76
C ALA A 298 -0.22 18.89 12.69
N LEU A 299 -0.80 18.67 11.51
CA LEU A 299 -2.23 18.64 11.27
C LEU A 299 -2.93 17.55 12.10
N GLU A 300 -2.37 16.34 12.17
CA GLU A 300 -2.87 15.26 13.03
C GLU A 300 -2.90 15.68 14.51
N CYS A 301 -1.83 16.27 14.99
CA CYS A 301 -1.72 16.71 16.37
C CYS A 301 -2.67 17.89 16.69
N TYR A 302 -2.80 18.88 15.80
CA TYR A 302 -3.74 19.98 15.99
C TYR A 302 -5.19 19.52 15.98
N THR A 303 -5.53 18.53 15.14
CA THR A 303 -6.85 17.90 15.15
C THR A 303 -7.13 17.23 16.51
N ARG A 304 -6.16 16.50 17.04
CA ARG A 304 -6.28 15.82 18.35
C ARG A 304 -6.34 16.77 19.54
N CYS A 305 -5.73 17.94 19.47
CA CYS A 305 -5.87 18.94 20.54
C CYS A 305 -7.10 19.83 20.35
N GLY A 306 -7.79 19.77 19.19
CA GLY A 306 -8.99 20.55 18.90
C GLY A 306 -8.69 22.01 18.55
N ASP A 307 -7.49 22.32 18.06
CA ASP A 307 -7.14 23.66 17.56
C ASP A 307 -7.63 23.84 16.13
N HIS A 308 -8.93 24.12 16.00
CA HIS A 308 -9.59 24.28 14.70
C HIS A 308 -9.00 25.40 13.85
N ALA A 309 -8.52 26.49 14.47
CA ALA A 309 -7.90 27.59 13.74
C ALA A 309 -6.61 27.17 13.03
N LYS A 310 -5.76 26.40 13.74
CA LYS A 310 -4.54 25.84 13.15
C LYS A 310 -4.83 24.74 12.11
N VAL A 311 -5.82 23.89 12.33
CA VAL A 311 -6.28 22.92 11.34
C VAL A 311 -6.73 23.65 10.07
N SER A 312 -7.53 24.71 10.19
CA SER A 312 -7.98 25.52 9.06
C SER A 312 -6.82 26.16 8.29
N GLU A 313 -5.86 26.77 9.01
CA GLU A 313 -4.67 27.37 8.42
C GLU A 313 -3.86 26.35 7.61
N LEU A 314 -3.60 25.18 8.18
CA LEU A 314 -2.82 24.13 7.52
C LEU A 314 -3.57 23.49 6.34
N LEU A 315 -4.88 23.34 6.41
CA LEU A 315 -5.68 22.85 5.26
C LEU A 315 -5.66 23.84 4.09
N ILE A 316 -5.77 25.14 4.36
CA ILE A 316 -5.68 26.18 3.33
C ILE A 316 -4.29 26.16 2.70
N ARG A 317 -3.24 26.09 3.51
CA ARG A 317 -1.85 26.00 3.03
C ARG A 317 -1.60 24.73 2.22
N ASN A 318 -2.12 23.59 2.67
CA ASN A 318 -2.03 22.33 1.93
C ASN A 318 -2.69 22.45 0.54
N ALA A 319 -3.87 23.06 0.46
CA ALA A 319 -4.56 23.27 -0.81
C ALA A 319 -3.79 24.19 -1.77
N GLU A 320 -3.01 25.14 -1.25
CA GLU A 320 -2.14 26.02 -2.06
C GLU A 320 -0.89 25.30 -2.58
N LEU A 321 -0.30 24.41 -1.76
CA LEU A 321 0.88 23.63 -2.12
C LEU A 321 0.56 22.46 -3.05
N HIS A 322 -0.65 21.90 -2.96
CA HIS A 322 -1.08 20.71 -3.69
C HIS A 322 -2.33 20.97 -4.52
N PRO A 323 -2.20 21.58 -5.71
CA PRO A 323 -3.34 22.06 -6.50
C PRO A 323 -4.20 20.95 -7.11
N GLY A 324 -3.79 19.68 -7.04
CA GLY A 324 -4.54 18.53 -7.56
C GLY A 324 -5.77 18.21 -6.70
N MET A 325 -6.87 17.78 -7.32
CA MET A 325 -8.09 17.41 -6.60
C MET A 325 -7.90 16.29 -5.57
N GLY A 326 -6.89 15.41 -5.76
CA GLY A 326 -6.62 14.26 -4.90
C GLY A 326 -6.34 14.63 -3.45
N HIS A 327 -5.68 15.77 -3.19
CA HIS A 327 -5.35 16.18 -1.82
C HIS A 327 -6.60 16.39 -0.94
N TYR A 328 -7.74 16.78 -1.52
CA TYR A 328 -8.98 16.91 -0.74
C TYR A 328 -9.44 15.59 -0.17
N SER A 329 -9.36 14.49 -0.95
CA SER A 329 -9.67 13.14 -0.45
C SER A 329 -8.70 12.67 0.63
N GLU A 330 -7.42 13.03 0.54
CA GLU A 330 -6.41 12.71 1.55
C GLU A 330 -6.66 13.48 2.86
N MET A 331 -7.16 14.70 2.75
CA MET A 331 -7.46 15.59 3.88
C MET A 331 -8.89 15.44 4.42
N GLU A 332 -9.70 14.50 3.91
CA GLU A 332 -11.11 14.33 4.27
C GLU A 332 -11.36 14.33 5.78
N LYS A 333 -10.62 13.53 6.54
CA LYS A 333 -10.80 13.42 8.01
C LYS A 333 -10.62 14.75 8.72
N TYR A 334 -9.75 15.60 8.24
CA TYR A 334 -9.47 16.91 8.83
C TYR A 334 -10.54 17.94 8.47
N TYR A 335 -10.99 17.98 7.21
CA TYR A 335 -12.13 18.80 6.81
C TYR A 335 -13.38 18.45 7.61
N ARG A 336 -13.66 17.16 7.78
CA ARG A 336 -14.84 16.67 8.55
C ARG A 336 -14.71 16.88 10.06
N SER A 337 -13.52 17.13 10.59
CA SER A 337 -13.30 17.47 12.00
C SER A 337 -13.59 18.91 12.33
N LEU A 338 -13.64 19.80 11.33
CA LEU A 338 -13.94 21.21 11.54
C LEU A 338 -15.43 21.45 11.78
N PRO A 339 -15.79 22.37 12.69
CA PRO A 339 -17.16 22.86 12.81
C PRO A 339 -17.63 23.54 11.51
N GLU A 340 -18.91 23.39 11.17
CA GLU A 340 -19.48 24.03 9.97
C GLU A 340 -19.29 25.55 9.96
N ALA A 341 -19.37 26.20 11.13
CA ALA A 341 -19.15 27.65 11.26
C ALA A 341 -17.72 28.06 10.84
N GLU A 342 -16.72 27.23 11.16
CA GLU A 342 -15.33 27.47 10.79
C GLU A 342 -15.14 27.35 9.27
N ILE A 343 -15.75 26.34 8.66
CA ILE A 343 -15.74 26.14 7.21
C ILE A 343 -16.45 27.32 6.51
N ALA A 344 -17.63 27.70 6.97
CA ALA A 344 -18.41 28.79 6.38
C ALA A 344 -17.77 30.18 6.53
N ALA A 345 -16.80 30.33 7.43
CA ALA A 345 -16.04 31.56 7.60
C ALA A 345 -14.94 31.76 6.53
N SER A 346 -14.56 30.70 5.79
CA SER A 346 -13.44 30.74 4.85
C SER A 346 -13.83 30.31 3.43
N PRO A 347 -13.68 31.19 2.41
CA PRO A 347 -13.90 30.82 1.01
C PRO A 347 -13.07 29.63 0.55
N ALA A 348 -11.83 29.47 1.07
CA ALA A 348 -10.96 28.36 0.73
C ALA A 348 -11.45 27.02 1.32
N LEU A 349 -11.96 27.02 2.55
CA LEU A 349 -12.50 25.83 3.18
C LEU A 349 -13.85 25.42 2.56
N MET A 350 -14.73 26.38 2.23
CA MET A 350 -15.97 26.10 1.50
C MET A 350 -15.71 25.50 0.13
N GLN A 351 -14.71 26.02 -0.62
CA GLN A 351 -14.27 25.40 -1.87
C GLN A 351 -13.81 23.95 -1.65
N GLY A 352 -12.97 23.74 -0.61
CA GLY A 352 -12.46 22.41 -0.26
C GLY A 352 -13.57 21.43 0.07
N MET A 353 -14.55 21.85 0.87
CA MET A 353 -15.71 21.02 1.23
C MET A 353 -16.61 20.70 0.02
N SER A 354 -16.86 21.68 -0.86
CA SER A 354 -17.61 21.45 -2.10
C SER A 354 -16.92 20.40 -2.97
N MET A 355 -15.59 20.51 -3.15
CA MET A 355 -14.83 19.52 -3.91
C MET A 355 -14.81 18.14 -3.22
N LEU A 356 -14.61 18.12 -1.90
CA LEU A 356 -14.58 16.87 -1.13
C LEU A 356 -15.91 16.11 -1.26
N CYS A 357 -17.03 16.80 -1.10
CA CYS A 357 -18.37 16.22 -1.29
C CYS A 357 -18.54 15.68 -2.71
N ALA A 358 -18.09 16.43 -3.72
CA ALA A 358 -18.14 15.99 -5.12
C ALA A 358 -17.33 14.69 -5.36
N LEU A 359 -16.12 14.59 -4.78
CA LEU A 359 -15.26 13.40 -4.88
C LEU A 359 -15.81 12.20 -4.10
N ALA A 360 -16.61 12.45 -3.07
CA ALA A 360 -17.34 11.43 -2.32
C ALA A 360 -18.69 11.06 -2.97
N MET A 361 -19.03 11.63 -4.15
CA MET A 361 -20.31 11.49 -4.86
C MET A 361 -21.52 12.06 -4.11
N ASP A 362 -21.29 12.89 -3.09
CA ASP A 362 -22.30 13.70 -2.41
C ASP A 362 -22.49 15.03 -3.18
N TYR A 363 -23.22 14.97 -4.28
CA TYR A 363 -23.41 16.14 -5.15
C TYR A 363 -24.31 17.20 -4.53
N GLU A 364 -25.24 16.80 -3.68
CA GLU A 364 -26.10 17.74 -2.93
C GLU A 364 -25.27 18.52 -1.92
N GLY A 365 -24.43 17.86 -1.14
CA GLY A 365 -23.48 18.50 -0.23
C GLY A 365 -22.49 19.41 -0.96
N SER A 366 -22.01 19.00 -2.14
CA SER A 366 -21.14 19.81 -2.99
C SER A 366 -21.82 21.11 -3.43
N GLU A 367 -23.04 21.05 -3.95
CA GLU A 367 -23.79 22.24 -4.38
C GLU A 367 -24.21 23.12 -3.19
N ARG A 368 -24.52 22.54 -2.03
CA ARG A 368 -24.76 23.33 -0.80
C ARG A 368 -23.57 24.22 -0.47
N TRP A 369 -22.37 23.69 -0.41
CA TRP A 369 -21.17 24.47 -0.10
C TRP A 369 -20.82 25.46 -1.23
N TYR A 370 -21.08 25.12 -2.48
CA TYR A 370 -20.95 26.05 -3.60
C TYR A 370 -21.89 27.26 -3.43
N HIS A 371 -23.16 27.05 -3.07
CA HIS A 371 -24.11 28.11 -2.83
C HIS A 371 -23.78 28.95 -1.60
N GLU A 372 -23.30 28.35 -0.50
CA GLU A 372 -22.81 29.07 0.67
C GLU A 372 -21.65 29.99 0.30
N LEU A 373 -20.71 29.53 -0.51
CA LEU A 373 -19.61 30.34 -1.02
C LEU A 373 -20.12 31.48 -1.93
N GLN A 374 -21.15 31.22 -2.73
CA GLN A 374 -21.78 32.23 -3.58
C GLN A 374 -22.43 33.32 -2.74
N GLU A 375 -23.22 32.96 -1.74
CA GLU A 375 -23.85 33.89 -0.82
C GLU A 375 -22.83 34.68 0.01
N PHE A 376 -21.75 34.04 0.44
CA PHE A 376 -20.61 34.71 1.07
C PHE A 376 -20.04 35.83 0.16
N GLY A 377 -19.77 35.48 -1.12
CA GLY A 377 -19.29 36.46 -2.10
C GLY A 377 -20.24 37.64 -2.37
N LYS A 378 -21.57 37.39 -2.33
CA LYS A 378 -22.59 38.46 -2.47
C LYS A 378 -22.66 39.41 -1.27
N ARG A 379 -22.40 38.90 -0.05
CA ARG A 379 -22.38 39.71 1.18
C ARG A 379 -21.15 40.62 1.27
N CYS A 380 -20.07 40.25 0.59
CA CYS A 380 -18.84 41.06 0.56
C CYS A 380 -18.92 42.17 -0.49
N GLY A 381 -18.26 43.29 -0.26
CA GLY A 381 -18.09 44.36 -1.26
C GLY A 381 -17.31 43.89 -2.49
N ARG A 382 -17.53 44.60 -3.65
CA ARG A 382 -16.83 44.24 -4.90
C ARG A 382 -15.33 44.30 -4.79
N ASP A 383 -14.82 45.30 -4.03
CA ASP A 383 -13.39 45.55 -3.83
C ASP A 383 -12.82 44.90 -2.57
N ASP A 384 -13.67 44.19 -1.81
CA ASP A 384 -13.22 43.47 -0.62
C ASP A 384 -12.36 42.26 -0.99
N ALA A 385 -11.24 42.09 -0.28
CA ALA A 385 -10.33 40.96 -0.50
C ALA A 385 -11.01 39.59 -0.34
N ALA A 386 -11.89 39.44 0.67
CA ALA A 386 -12.64 38.22 0.90
C ALA A 386 -13.66 37.97 -0.21
N GLY A 387 -14.33 39.03 -0.73
CA GLY A 387 -15.22 38.91 -1.89
C GLY A 387 -14.49 38.53 -3.17
N LYS A 388 -13.30 39.07 -3.42
CA LYS A 388 -12.45 38.70 -4.53
C LYS A 388 -11.99 37.27 -4.40
N GLN A 389 -11.62 36.83 -3.20
CA GLN A 389 -11.24 35.42 -2.95
C GLN A 389 -12.41 34.48 -3.21
N ALA A 390 -13.62 34.78 -2.73
CA ALA A 390 -14.81 33.98 -2.98
C ALA A 390 -15.13 33.85 -4.47
N ARG A 391 -15.08 34.93 -5.24
CA ARG A 391 -15.28 34.89 -6.72
C ARG A 391 -14.20 34.04 -7.41
N SER A 392 -12.96 34.13 -6.96
CA SER A 392 -11.86 33.33 -7.49
C SER A 392 -12.07 31.83 -7.24
N ARG A 393 -12.53 31.48 -6.03
CA ARG A 393 -12.82 30.10 -5.66
C ARG A 393 -14.05 29.55 -6.37
N LEU A 394 -15.08 30.36 -6.59
CA LEU A 394 -16.24 29.97 -7.41
C LEU A 394 -15.85 29.70 -8.85
N ALA A 395 -15.09 30.60 -9.49
CA ALA A 395 -14.59 30.38 -10.85
C ALA A 395 -13.74 29.11 -10.96
N TRP A 396 -12.98 28.78 -9.92
CA TRP A 396 -12.23 27.52 -9.85
C TRP A 396 -13.15 26.31 -9.78
N LEU A 397 -14.20 26.33 -8.92
CA LEU A 397 -15.20 25.27 -8.82
C LEU A 397 -15.98 25.08 -10.13
N ASP A 398 -16.34 26.18 -10.81
CA ASP A 398 -17.02 26.11 -12.11
C ASP A 398 -16.23 25.31 -13.18
N ILE A 399 -14.90 25.46 -13.13
CA ILE A 399 -14.02 24.72 -14.02
C ILE A 399 -13.79 23.28 -13.53
N SER A 400 -13.68 23.06 -12.21
CA SER A 400 -13.11 21.83 -11.66
C SER A 400 -14.13 20.78 -11.21
N LEU A 401 -15.35 21.17 -10.78
CA LEU A 401 -16.32 20.20 -10.23
C LEU A 401 -16.64 19.07 -11.22
N PRO A 402 -16.39 17.78 -10.84
CA PRO A 402 -16.53 16.65 -11.76
C PRO A 402 -17.93 16.49 -12.34
N GLN A 403 -18.98 16.68 -11.53
CA GLN A 403 -20.37 16.50 -11.92
C GLN A 403 -20.86 17.54 -12.95
N ARG A 404 -20.18 18.66 -13.10
CA ARG A 404 -20.54 19.70 -14.07
C ARG A 404 -20.07 19.39 -15.50
N GLY A 405 -19.33 18.28 -15.70
CA GLY A 405 -18.84 17.86 -17.00
C GLY A 405 -17.97 18.91 -17.71
N VAL A 406 -17.91 18.83 -19.05
CA VAL A 406 -17.12 19.76 -19.89
C VAL A 406 -17.98 20.57 -20.88
N GLY A 407 -19.30 20.33 -20.95
CA GLY A 407 -20.16 20.95 -21.93
C GLY A 407 -20.20 22.49 -21.87
N GLY A 408 -20.24 23.04 -20.66
CA GLY A 408 -20.27 24.49 -20.43
C GLY A 408 -18.88 25.15 -20.44
N LEU A 409 -17.77 24.40 -20.45
CA LEU A 409 -16.43 24.97 -20.34
C LEU A 409 -16.02 25.82 -21.53
N THR A 410 -16.59 25.59 -22.72
CA THR A 410 -16.39 26.42 -23.93
C THR A 410 -16.84 27.87 -23.74
N GLU A 411 -17.81 28.11 -22.83
CA GLU A 411 -18.31 29.43 -22.47
C GLU A 411 -17.66 29.95 -21.19
N THR A 412 -17.44 29.05 -20.20
CA THR A 412 -16.86 29.39 -18.90
C THR A 412 -15.40 29.82 -19.02
N ILE A 413 -14.56 29.13 -19.80
CA ILE A 413 -13.14 29.45 -19.93
C ILE A 413 -12.93 30.87 -20.49
N PRO A 414 -13.56 31.29 -21.60
CA PRO A 414 -13.43 32.66 -22.09
C PRO A 414 -13.98 33.72 -21.11
N ALA A 415 -15.05 33.40 -20.37
CA ALA A 415 -15.59 34.29 -19.36
C ALA A 415 -14.61 34.50 -18.19
N VAL A 416 -14.05 33.40 -17.66
CA VAL A 416 -13.02 33.45 -16.60
C VAL A 416 -11.75 34.13 -17.10
N PHE A 417 -11.35 33.91 -18.36
CA PHE A 417 -10.22 34.58 -18.97
C PHE A 417 -10.35 36.10 -18.94
N ARG A 418 -11.53 36.65 -19.24
CA ARG A 418 -11.78 38.09 -19.10
C ARG A 418 -11.60 38.57 -17.67
N LEU A 419 -12.20 37.89 -16.69
CA LEU A 419 -12.10 38.24 -15.27
C LEU A 419 -10.66 38.17 -14.75
N VAL A 420 -9.85 37.23 -15.22
CA VAL A 420 -8.42 37.12 -14.89
C VAL A 420 -7.64 38.28 -15.52
N THR A 421 -7.94 38.62 -16.78
CA THR A 421 -7.29 39.72 -17.51
C THR A 421 -7.61 41.08 -16.88
N GLU A 422 -8.85 41.26 -16.44
CA GLU A 422 -9.33 42.44 -15.72
C GLU A 422 -8.89 42.49 -14.26
N LYS A 423 -8.15 41.47 -13.76
CA LYS A 423 -7.68 41.31 -12.38
C LYS A 423 -8.81 41.24 -11.35
N GLU A 424 -10.02 40.93 -11.76
CA GLU A 424 -11.17 40.73 -10.86
C GLU A 424 -11.11 39.39 -10.13
N VAL A 425 -10.46 38.38 -10.74
CA VAL A 425 -10.27 37.04 -10.22
C VAL A 425 -8.81 36.61 -10.34
N SER A 426 -8.31 35.94 -9.33
CA SER A 426 -7.02 35.23 -9.34
C SER A 426 -7.26 33.76 -9.01
N LEU A 427 -7.17 32.89 -10.02
CA LEU A 427 -7.43 31.46 -9.78
C LEU A 427 -6.33 30.86 -8.89
N PRO A 428 -6.72 30.04 -7.90
CA PRO A 428 -5.77 29.14 -7.25
C PRO A 428 -5.13 28.21 -8.26
N SER A 429 -3.98 27.66 -7.92
CA SER A 429 -3.33 26.63 -8.72
C SER A 429 -4.28 25.48 -9.02
N PHE A 430 -4.18 24.91 -10.21
CA PHE A 430 -5.11 23.92 -10.74
C PHE A 430 -4.38 22.77 -11.42
N SER A 431 -4.74 21.53 -11.18
CA SER A 431 -4.22 20.38 -11.91
C SER A 431 -5.31 19.73 -12.74
N VAL A 432 -5.25 19.89 -14.06
CA VAL A 432 -6.21 19.29 -14.99
C VAL A 432 -6.11 17.78 -15.00
N THR A 433 -4.89 17.24 -14.98
CA THR A 433 -4.64 15.81 -15.11
C THR A 433 -4.75 15.04 -13.80
N SER A 434 -4.67 15.74 -12.66
CA SER A 434 -4.83 15.15 -11.33
C SER A 434 -3.94 13.92 -11.09
N ALA A 435 -2.65 14.03 -11.42
CA ALA A 435 -1.65 12.96 -11.31
C ALA A 435 -2.01 11.68 -12.10
N LEU A 436 -2.72 11.82 -13.23
CA LEU A 436 -3.06 10.73 -14.15
C LEU A 436 -2.20 10.75 -15.40
N PRO A 437 -1.97 9.60 -16.04
CA PRO A 437 -1.15 9.49 -17.25
C PRO A 437 -1.88 9.99 -18.52
N SER A 438 -3.09 10.50 -18.39
CA SER A 438 -3.96 10.90 -19.49
C SER A 438 -4.65 12.21 -19.20
N VAL A 439 -4.59 13.14 -20.14
CA VAL A 439 -5.27 14.43 -20.07
C VAL A 439 -6.79 14.24 -20.24
N MET A 440 -7.21 13.39 -21.14
CA MET A 440 -8.64 13.11 -21.39
C MET A 440 -9.34 12.49 -20.20
N ASN A 441 -8.57 11.76 -19.37
CA ASN A 441 -9.06 11.10 -18.16
C ASN A 441 -8.64 11.82 -16.86
N GLY A 442 -8.27 13.08 -16.94
CA GLY A 442 -7.90 13.89 -15.80
C GLY A 442 -9.06 14.12 -14.82
N GLY A 443 -9.14 15.26 -14.21
CA GLY A 443 -10.25 15.61 -13.32
C GLY A 443 -11.62 15.53 -13.98
N LYS A 444 -11.69 15.92 -15.26
CA LYS A 444 -12.88 15.80 -16.13
C LYS A 444 -12.56 14.98 -17.36
N ASP A 445 -13.61 14.50 -18.03
CA ASP A 445 -13.53 13.78 -19.30
C ASP A 445 -13.81 14.71 -20.50
N PHE A 446 -12.81 14.90 -21.33
CA PHE A 446 -12.87 15.77 -22.51
C PHE A 446 -13.26 15.02 -23.80
N SER A 447 -13.83 13.82 -23.72
CA SER A 447 -14.29 13.05 -24.90
C SER A 447 -15.23 13.85 -25.79
N VAL A 448 -16.12 14.65 -25.21
CA VAL A 448 -17.05 15.51 -25.99
C VAL A 448 -16.30 16.51 -26.87
N TRP A 449 -15.15 17.02 -26.41
CA TRP A 449 -14.33 17.97 -27.15
C TRP A 449 -13.61 17.34 -28.35
N SER A 450 -13.40 16.03 -28.31
CA SER A 450 -12.78 15.29 -29.42
C SER A 450 -13.55 15.41 -30.74
N LYS A 451 -14.87 15.68 -30.67
CA LYS A 451 -15.69 15.89 -31.89
C LYS A 451 -15.28 17.13 -32.69
N ARG A 452 -14.62 18.09 -32.05
CA ARG A 452 -14.19 19.37 -32.65
C ARG A 452 -12.79 19.75 -32.23
N ASP A 453 -11.92 18.76 -32.03
CA ASP A 453 -10.61 18.91 -31.41
C ASP A 453 -9.70 19.95 -32.13
N ASP A 454 -9.64 19.93 -33.45
CA ASP A 454 -8.80 20.90 -34.22
C ASP A 454 -9.32 22.34 -34.05
N LEU A 455 -10.65 22.56 -34.08
CA LEU A 455 -11.23 23.87 -33.86
C LEU A 455 -11.00 24.38 -32.45
N LEU A 456 -11.25 23.52 -31.44
CA LEU A 456 -11.05 23.87 -30.04
C LEU A 456 -9.57 24.12 -29.71
N TYR A 457 -8.66 23.36 -30.30
CA TYR A 457 -7.23 23.59 -30.18
C TYR A 457 -6.86 24.99 -30.68
N GLN A 458 -7.34 25.41 -31.86
CA GLN A 458 -7.02 26.73 -32.43
C GLN A 458 -7.61 27.87 -31.61
N THR A 459 -8.81 27.71 -31.04
CA THR A 459 -9.54 28.79 -30.36
C THR A 459 -9.24 28.89 -28.87
N LEU A 460 -8.99 27.76 -28.19
CA LEU A 460 -8.87 27.72 -26.72
C LEU A 460 -7.44 27.58 -26.19
N ARG A 461 -6.46 27.29 -27.05
CA ARG A 461 -5.07 27.11 -26.61
C ARG A 461 -4.56 28.28 -25.75
N ALA A 462 -4.61 29.49 -26.28
CA ALA A 462 -4.12 30.67 -25.58
C ALA A 462 -4.97 31.05 -24.36
N PRO A 463 -6.31 31.03 -24.40
CA PRO A 463 -7.15 31.21 -23.21
C PRO A 463 -6.89 30.19 -22.11
N VAL A 464 -6.72 28.92 -22.46
CA VAL A 464 -6.44 27.84 -21.49
C VAL A 464 -5.08 28.04 -20.81
N GLU A 465 -4.02 28.31 -21.57
CA GLU A 465 -2.70 28.58 -21.01
C GLU A 465 -2.72 29.81 -20.08
N ALA A 466 -3.44 30.87 -20.43
CA ALA A 466 -3.54 32.08 -19.64
C ALA A 466 -4.35 31.90 -18.35
N VAL A 467 -5.45 31.15 -18.42
CA VAL A 467 -6.35 30.88 -17.26
C VAL A 467 -5.69 29.92 -16.29
N LEU A 468 -5.05 28.86 -16.78
CA LEU A 468 -4.46 27.80 -15.95
C LEU A 468 -2.99 28.09 -15.58
N GLY A 469 -2.37 29.11 -16.15
CA GLY A 469 -1.00 29.48 -15.88
C GLY A 469 -0.01 28.31 -16.05
N ARG A 470 0.70 27.93 -14.99
CA ARG A 470 1.69 26.82 -15.05
C ARG A 470 1.07 25.50 -15.45
N ASP A 471 -0.17 25.23 -15.07
CA ASP A 471 -0.88 23.98 -15.39
C ASP A 471 -1.35 23.93 -16.84
N GLY A 472 -1.44 25.06 -17.52
CA GLY A 472 -1.77 25.19 -18.94
C GLY A 472 -0.61 24.90 -19.89
N VAL A 473 0.65 24.98 -19.39
CA VAL A 473 1.84 24.83 -20.25
C VAL A 473 1.92 23.43 -20.88
N GLY A 474 1.74 23.36 -22.20
CA GLY A 474 1.75 22.11 -22.97
C GLY A 474 0.43 21.31 -22.92
N LEU A 475 -0.56 21.75 -22.14
CA LEU A 475 -1.82 21.02 -21.97
C LEU A 475 -2.56 20.86 -23.30
N ALA A 476 -2.73 21.93 -24.06
CA ALA A 476 -3.48 21.90 -25.33
C ALA A 476 -2.81 20.99 -26.36
N ASP A 477 -1.47 21.04 -26.45
CA ASP A 477 -0.69 20.19 -27.38
C ASP A 477 -0.83 18.70 -27.00
N CYS A 478 -0.77 18.38 -25.71
CA CYS A 478 -0.95 17.02 -25.21
C CYS A 478 -2.39 16.53 -25.42
N ALA A 479 -3.38 17.38 -25.13
CA ALA A 479 -4.81 17.02 -25.25
C ALA A 479 -5.20 16.70 -26.70
N ILE A 480 -4.76 17.49 -27.68
CA ILE A 480 -5.04 17.18 -29.09
C ILE A 480 -4.31 15.94 -29.57
N ALA A 481 -3.05 15.73 -29.12
CA ALA A 481 -2.30 14.51 -29.44
C ALA A 481 -3.03 13.27 -28.89
N GLU A 482 -3.51 13.32 -27.65
CA GLU A 482 -4.27 12.21 -27.05
C GLU A 482 -5.61 11.98 -27.76
N SER A 483 -6.36 13.04 -28.11
CA SER A 483 -7.59 12.90 -28.90
C SER A 483 -7.35 12.18 -30.23
N LYS A 484 -6.32 12.56 -30.96
CA LYS A 484 -5.94 11.89 -32.22
C LYS A 484 -5.48 10.45 -31.99
N PHE A 485 -4.71 10.21 -30.92
CA PHE A 485 -4.32 8.85 -30.53
C PHE A 485 -5.53 7.95 -30.29
N GLU A 486 -6.52 8.40 -29.51
CA GLU A 486 -7.73 7.62 -29.23
C GLU A 486 -8.52 7.27 -30.49
N LYS A 487 -8.49 8.16 -31.50
CA LYS A 487 -9.09 7.92 -32.80
C LYS A 487 -8.29 6.96 -33.70
N GLY A 488 -7.18 6.43 -33.21
CA GLY A 488 -6.30 5.52 -33.98
C GLY A 488 -5.42 6.21 -35.00
N GLU A 489 -5.28 7.55 -34.93
CA GLU A 489 -4.38 8.30 -35.81
C GLU A 489 -2.92 8.12 -35.37
N ASN A 490 -2.01 8.23 -36.31
CA ASN A 490 -0.58 8.25 -36.02
C ASN A 490 -0.18 9.62 -35.44
N ILE A 491 0.24 9.61 -34.17
CA ILE A 491 0.63 10.82 -33.45
C ILE A 491 2.16 11.03 -33.38
N THR A 492 2.97 10.22 -34.03
CA THR A 492 4.44 10.30 -34.00
C THR A 492 4.93 11.70 -34.31
N GLY A 493 4.43 12.34 -35.38
CA GLY A 493 4.82 13.70 -35.73
C GLY A 493 4.49 14.73 -34.66
N ARG A 494 3.37 14.58 -33.94
CA ARG A 494 2.99 15.45 -32.81
C ARG A 494 3.88 15.18 -31.59
N MET A 495 4.15 13.93 -31.27
CA MET A 495 5.05 13.58 -30.17
C MET A 495 6.47 14.11 -30.41
N LEU A 496 6.99 14.07 -31.64
CA LEU A 496 8.29 14.68 -32.01
C LEU A 496 8.34 16.20 -31.78
N THR A 497 7.19 16.90 -31.75
CA THR A 497 7.14 18.33 -31.42
C THR A 497 6.94 18.58 -29.92
N ILE A 498 6.30 17.69 -29.21
CA ILE A 498 5.99 17.83 -27.77
C ILE A 498 7.18 17.40 -26.90
N ILE A 499 7.82 16.25 -27.21
CA ILE A 499 8.89 15.66 -26.39
C ILE A 499 10.07 16.64 -26.19
N PRO A 500 10.60 17.37 -27.20
CA PRO A 500 11.67 18.33 -26.98
C PRO A 500 11.30 19.47 -26.03
N ARG A 501 9.98 19.76 -25.90
CA ARG A 501 9.47 20.80 -24.99
C ARG A 501 9.28 20.30 -23.54
N VAL A 502 9.48 19.03 -23.26
CA VAL A 502 9.34 18.47 -21.89
C VAL A 502 10.27 19.21 -20.91
N SER A 503 11.47 19.63 -21.34
CA SER A 503 12.38 20.45 -20.50
C SER A 503 11.79 21.82 -20.18
N GLU A 504 11.16 22.49 -21.14
CA GLU A 504 10.44 23.76 -20.93
C GLU A 504 9.24 23.54 -19.99
N ILE A 505 8.45 22.50 -20.23
CA ILE A 505 7.30 22.13 -19.41
C ILE A 505 7.73 21.85 -17.97
N ARG A 506 8.88 21.18 -17.78
CA ARG A 506 9.47 20.94 -16.47
C ARG A 506 9.83 22.20 -15.72
N GLN A 507 10.38 23.21 -16.41
CA GLN A 507 10.80 24.48 -15.82
C GLN A 507 9.62 25.44 -15.56
N ARG A 508 8.69 25.56 -16.51
CA ARG A 508 7.60 26.54 -16.52
C ARG A 508 6.25 25.98 -16.13
N GLY A 509 6.04 24.67 -16.29
CA GLY A 509 4.81 23.96 -16.05
C GLY A 509 4.79 23.20 -14.71
N THR A 510 4.06 22.10 -14.70
CA THR A 510 3.89 21.22 -13.54
C THR A 510 4.30 19.79 -13.84
N PRO A 511 4.67 19.01 -12.79
CA PRO A 511 4.97 17.58 -12.92
C PRO A 511 3.80 16.76 -13.51
N ASP A 512 2.57 17.22 -13.30
CA ASP A 512 1.37 16.60 -13.84
C ASP A 512 1.43 16.51 -15.36
N MET A 513 1.86 17.58 -16.04
CA MET A 513 2.01 17.58 -17.49
C MET A 513 3.18 16.72 -17.97
N GLU A 514 4.29 16.66 -17.22
CA GLU A 514 5.38 15.73 -17.52
C GLU A 514 4.90 14.28 -17.50
N PHE A 515 4.11 13.90 -16.48
CA PHE A 515 3.53 12.57 -16.40
C PHE A 515 2.50 12.30 -17.51
N ALA A 516 1.62 13.24 -17.83
CA ALA A 516 0.65 13.07 -18.91
C ALA A 516 1.30 12.84 -20.29
N ILE A 517 2.35 13.61 -20.60
CA ILE A 517 3.08 13.47 -21.87
C ILE A 517 3.81 12.14 -21.96
N ASN A 518 4.56 11.74 -20.92
CA ASN A 518 5.24 10.46 -20.89
C ASN A 518 4.25 9.28 -20.86
N GLY A 519 3.09 9.45 -20.20
CA GLY A 519 2.01 8.48 -20.23
C GLY A 519 1.44 8.28 -21.63
N LEU A 520 1.22 9.36 -22.38
CA LEU A 520 0.77 9.27 -23.77
C LEU A 520 1.85 8.65 -24.68
N LEU A 521 3.14 9.01 -24.48
CA LEU A 521 4.26 8.38 -25.18
C LEU A 521 4.29 6.87 -24.94
N ALA A 522 4.26 6.44 -23.69
CA ALA A 522 4.29 5.02 -23.35
C ALA A 522 3.09 4.26 -23.93
N ARG A 523 1.88 4.85 -23.91
CA ARG A 523 0.70 4.27 -24.58
C ARG A 523 0.86 4.17 -26.09
N SER A 524 1.49 5.16 -26.72
CA SER A 524 1.79 5.15 -28.17
C SER A 524 2.81 4.07 -28.52
N LEU A 525 3.88 3.91 -27.72
CA LEU A 525 4.88 2.85 -27.86
C LEU A 525 4.24 1.47 -27.70
N LEU A 526 3.41 1.29 -26.67
CA LEU A 526 2.69 0.05 -26.44
C LEU A 526 1.77 -0.30 -27.61
N ALA A 527 1.02 0.67 -28.14
CA ALA A 527 0.16 0.49 -29.31
C ALA A 527 0.95 0.14 -30.59
N ALA A 528 2.24 0.46 -30.65
CA ALA A 528 3.16 0.10 -31.73
C ALA A 528 3.89 -1.25 -31.50
N GLY A 529 3.60 -1.98 -30.44
CA GLY A 529 4.26 -3.24 -30.09
C GLY A 529 5.60 -3.08 -29.36
N GLN A 530 5.96 -1.86 -28.94
CA GLN A 530 7.22 -1.52 -28.28
C GLN A 530 7.04 -1.48 -26.75
N SER A 531 6.70 -2.63 -26.15
CA SER A 531 6.37 -2.72 -24.73
C SER A 531 7.55 -2.43 -23.81
N GLU A 532 8.78 -2.80 -24.20
CA GLU A 532 9.98 -2.56 -23.40
C GLU A 532 10.30 -1.07 -23.30
N ASP A 533 10.21 -0.34 -24.42
CA ASP A 533 10.42 1.11 -24.44
C ASP A 533 9.31 1.84 -23.67
N ALA A 534 8.08 1.36 -23.76
CA ALA A 534 6.96 1.88 -22.97
C ALA A 534 7.20 1.68 -21.47
N TYR A 535 7.68 0.51 -21.06
CA TYR A 535 8.00 0.19 -19.65
C TYR A 535 9.11 1.10 -19.14
N ARG A 536 10.25 1.17 -19.86
CA ARG A 536 11.40 2.01 -19.49
C ARG A 536 11.03 3.48 -19.38
N THR A 537 10.17 3.99 -20.26
CA THR A 537 9.70 5.38 -20.21
C THR A 537 9.03 5.71 -18.89
N ILE A 538 8.15 4.85 -18.40
CA ILE A 538 7.43 5.08 -17.13
C ILE A 538 8.28 4.74 -15.91
N GLU A 539 9.09 3.69 -15.97
CA GLU A 539 10.00 3.30 -14.88
C GLU A 539 11.01 4.41 -14.57
N SER A 540 11.71 4.92 -15.58
CA SER A 540 12.66 6.03 -15.40
C SER A 540 12.01 7.30 -14.86
N LEU A 541 10.79 7.61 -15.30
CA LEU A 541 10.05 8.75 -14.77
C LEU A 541 9.62 8.51 -13.32
N ARG A 542 9.24 7.28 -12.98
CA ARG A 542 8.85 6.87 -11.63
C ARG A 542 10.02 6.98 -10.65
N GLU A 543 11.19 6.48 -11.02
CA GLU A 543 12.41 6.57 -10.21
C GLU A 543 12.75 8.04 -9.95
N LYS A 544 12.78 8.86 -10.99
CA LYS A 544 13.00 10.29 -10.89
C LYS A 544 11.99 10.97 -9.93
N PHE A 545 10.70 10.66 -10.06
CA PHE A 545 9.67 11.27 -9.21
C PHE A 545 9.76 10.78 -7.75
N ALA A 546 10.22 9.54 -7.52
CA ALA A 546 10.51 9.05 -6.17
C ALA A 546 11.70 9.79 -5.55
N GLU A 547 12.79 10.00 -6.28
CA GLU A 547 13.96 10.77 -5.83
C GLU A 547 13.62 12.24 -5.53
N GLU A 548 12.70 12.83 -6.31
CA GLU A 548 12.22 14.20 -6.12
C GLU A 548 11.14 14.33 -5.03
N GLY A 549 10.78 13.23 -4.31
CA GLY A 549 9.74 13.23 -3.26
C GLY A 549 8.33 13.47 -3.78
N ARG A 550 8.04 13.12 -5.04
CA ARG A 550 6.73 13.33 -5.68
C ARG A 550 5.82 12.11 -5.53
N GLU A 551 5.63 11.65 -4.32
CA GLU A 551 4.96 10.38 -4.00
C GLU A 551 3.53 10.25 -4.56
N ARG A 552 2.79 11.36 -4.68
CA ARG A 552 1.40 11.36 -5.18
C ARG A 552 1.21 10.76 -6.57
N PHE A 553 2.26 10.73 -7.41
CA PHE A 553 2.21 10.17 -8.77
C PHE A 553 2.47 8.68 -8.82
N LEU A 554 3.25 8.16 -7.87
CA LEU A 554 3.77 6.79 -7.88
C LEU A 554 2.67 5.72 -7.97
N PRO A 555 1.51 5.84 -7.29
CA PRO A 555 0.46 4.83 -7.38
C PRO A 555 -0.12 4.66 -8.79
N ASN A 556 -0.27 5.75 -9.55
CA ASN A 556 -0.76 5.69 -10.93
C ASN A 556 0.33 5.28 -11.93
N MET A 557 1.60 5.59 -11.65
CA MET A 557 2.74 5.08 -12.41
C MET A 557 2.91 3.58 -12.21
N ASP A 558 2.83 3.09 -10.96
CA ASP A 558 2.83 1.66 -10.65
C ASP A 558 1.69 0.94 -11.39
N ALA A 559 0.47 1.47 -11.35
CA ALA A 559 -0.67 0.92 -12.09
C ALA A 559 -0.44 0.91 -13.61
N MET A 560 0.25 1.91 -14.16
CA MET A 560 0.60 1.95 -15.58
C MET A 560 1.64 0.88 -15.95
N LEU A 561 2.66 0.69 -15.14
CA LEU A 561 3.64 -0.38 -15.31
C LEU A 561 2.97 -1.76 -15.26
N VAL A 562 2.01 -1.96 -14.34
CA VAL A 562 1.19 -3.19 -14.29
C VAL A 562 0.41 -3.41 -15.58
N ARG A 563 -0.21 -2.37 -16.17
CA ARG A 563 -0.90 -2.51 -17.46
C ARG A 563 0.05 -2.93 -18.57
N ILE A 564 1.27 -2.40 -18.59
CA ILE A 564 2.29 -2.79 -19.57
C ILE A 564 2.74 -4.23 -19.32
N SER A 565 2.94 -4.65 -18.07
CA SER A 565 3.33 -6.02 -17.72
C SER A 565 2.24 -7.05 -18.09
N LEU A 566 0.97 -6.68 -17.96
CA LEU A 566 -0.15 -7.52 -18.44
C LEU A 566 -0.11 -7.74 -19.95
N HIS A 567 0.33 -6.74 -20.75
CA HIS A 567 0.51 -6.91 -22.20
C HIS A 567 1.66 -7.87 -22.53
N THR A 568 2.75 -7.83 -21.78
CA THR A 568 3.89 -8.74 -21.99
C THR A 568 3.68 -10.13 -21.40
N GLY A 569 2.62 -10.32 -20.60
CA GLY A 569 2.33 -11.58 -19.91
C GLY A 569 3.13 -11.78 -18.61
N ASP A 570 3.79 -10.74 -18.09
CA ASP A 570 4.43 -10.76 -16.77
C ASP A 570 3.37 -10.58 -15.68
N LEU A 571 2.80 -11.71 -15.27
CA LEU A 571 1.76 -11.74 -14.23
C LEU A 571 2.33 -11.67 -12.81
N ASP A 572 3.62 -11.96 -12.59
CA ASP A 572 4.21 -11.98 -11.24
C ASP A 572 4.36 -10.56 -10.70
N TYR A 573 4.75 -9.61 -11.56
CA TYR A 573 4.74 -8.17 -11.21
C TYR A 573 3.31 -7.68 -10.90
N ALA A 574 2.34 -8.05 -11.74
CA ALA A 574 0.93 -7.69 -11.56
C ALA A 574 0.35 -8.25 -10.24
N ASP A 575 0.63 -9.52 -9.92
CA ASP A 575 0.19 -10.17 -8.67
C ASP A 575 0.83 -9.53 -7.43
N THR A 576 2.09 -9.13 -7.51
CA THR A 576 2.78 -8.42 -6.42
C THR A 576 2.12 -7.06 -6.15
N TRP A 577 1.90 -6.27 -7.21
CA TRP A 577 1.18 -5.01 -7.09
C TRP A 577 -0.25 -5.20 -6.51
N TYR A 578 -0.97 -6.22 -7.00
CA TYR A 578 -2.32 -6.51 -6.53
C TYR A 578 -2.36 -6.81 -5.03
N ARG A 579 -1.38 -7.59 -4.52
CA ARG A 579 -1.30 -7.94 -3.10
C ARG A 579 -0.87 -6.77 -2.20
N GLU A 580 0.02 -5.91 -2.68
CA GLU A 580 0.67 -4.91 -1.84
C GLU A 580 0.11 -3.50 -2.00
N LYS A 581 -0.29 -3.12 -3.21
CA LYS A 581 -0.56 -1.72 -3.58
C LYS A 581 -1.96 -1.44 -4.13
N ALA A 582 -2.69 -2.46 -4.61
CA ALA A 582 -4.02 -2.27 -5.16
C ALA A 582 -5.01 -1.71 -4.12
N PRO A 583 -6.00 -0.90 -4.52
CA PRO A 583 -7.03 -0.40 -3.62
C PRO A 583 -7.78 -1.56 -2.93
N ARG A 584 -7.91 -1.52 -1.60
CA ARG A 584 -8.45 -2.65 -0.81
C ARG A 584 -9.86 -2.47 -0.29
N ASP A 585 -10.38 -1.24 -0.30
CA ASP A 585 -11.70 -0.95 0.28
C ASP A 585 -12.77 -0.82 -0.82
N PRO A 586 -13.55 -1.87 -1.08
CA PRO A 586 -14.63 -1.81 -2.06
C PRO A 586 -15.83 -1.00 -1.57
N MET A 587 -15.95 -0.73 -0.27
CA MET A 587 -17.07 0.01 0.30
C MET A 587 -16.86 1.54 0.29
N ARG A 588 -15.60 1.99 0.18
CA ARG A 588 -15.23 3.41 0.10
C ARG A 588 -14.45 3.68 -1.18
N VAL A 589 -15.17 3.80 -2.29
CA VAL A 589 -14.55 4.11 -3.56
C VAL A 589 -13.99 5.53 -3.54
N ASN A 590 -12.68 5.64 -3.68
CA ASN A 590 -12.03 6.90 -3.95
C ASN A 590 -11.93 7.08 -5.47
N VAL A 591 -12.77 7.95 -6.03
CA VAL A 591 -12.85 8.18 -7.47
C VAL A 591 -11.54 8.69 -8.09
N MET A 592 -10.64 9.24 -7.29
CA MET A 592 -9.29 9.62 -7.71
C MET A 592 -8.40 8.40 -8.02
N LYS A 593 -8.74 7.23 -7.45
CA LYS A 593 -8.05 5.94 -7.71
C LYS A 593 -8.68 5.14 -8.86
N ARG A 594 -9.59 5.71 -9.65
CA ARG A 594 -10.29 4.99 -10.72
C ARG A 594 -9.35 4.30 -11.72
N TYR A 595 -8.20 4.91 -12.03
CA TYR A 595 -7.19 4.31 -12.90
C TYR A 595 -6.62 3.02 -12.28
N GLN A 596 -6.41 3.01 -10.98
CA GLN A 596 -5.95 1.85 -10.22
C GLN A 596 -7.04 0.76 -10.12
N TYR A 597 -8.32 1.14 -9.90
CA TYR A 597 -9.44 0.17 -9.91
C TYR A 597 -9.62 -0.50 -11.27
N LEU A 598 -9.56 0.26 -12.37
CA LEU A 598 -9.59 -0.32 -13.72
C LEU A 598 -8.40 -1.27 -13.95
N THR A 599 -7.21 -0.93 -13.46
CA THR A 599 -6.04 -1.81 -13.52
C THR A 599 -6.23 -3.05 -12.67
N GLN A 600 -6.78 -2.91 -11.46
CA GLN A 600 -7.10 -4.03 -10.58
C GLN A 600 -8.06 -5.01 -11.25
N ALA A 601 -9.12 -4.51 -11.88
CA ALA A 601 -10.05 -5.35 -12.64
C ALA A 601 -9.37 -6.13 -13.78
N MET A 602 -8.38 -5.53 -14.46
CA MET A 602 -7.56 -6.24 -15.47
C MET A 602 -6.72 -7.36 -14.83
N VAL A 603 -6.07 -7.09 -13.69
CA VAL A 603 -5.27 -8.12 -12.95
C VAL A 603 -6.17 -9.26 -12.49
N GLU A 604 -7.36 -8.96 -11.98
CA GLU A 604 -8.34 -9.97 -11.56
C GLU A 604 -8.82 -10.83 -12.73
N LEU A 605 -9.01 -10.24 -13.91
CA LEU A 605 -9.32 -10.99 -15.14
C LEU A 605 -8.17 -11.89 -15.58
N ALA A 606 -6.93 -11.39 -15.56
CA ALA A 606 -5.74 -12.18 -15.87
C ALA A 606 -5.51 -13.30 -14.84
N GLY A 607 -5.88 -13.07 -13.57
CA GLY A 607 -5.88 -14.08 -12.51
C GLY A 607 -7.05 -15.08 -12.56
N GLY A 608 -7.90 -15.05 -13.59
CA GLY A 608 -9.05 -15.96 -13.71
C GLY A 608 -10.19 -15.68 -12.73
N LYS A 609 -10.32 -14.45 -12.21
CA LYS A 609 -11.30 -14.04 -11.19
C LYS A 609 -12.35 -13.06 -11.75
N PRO A 610 -13.19 -13.43 -12.74
CA PRO A 610 -14.12 -12.49 -13.36
C PRO A 610 -15.14 -11.91 -12.37
N GLY A 611 -15.58 -12.66 -11.37
CA GLY A 611 -16.49 -12.18 -10.33
C GLY A 611 -15.87 -11.07 -9.46
N ALA A 612 -14.58 -11.18 -9.12
CA ALA A 612 -13.85 -10.14 -8.39
C ALA A 612 -13.76 -8.86 -9.25
N SER A 613 -13.43 -9.00 -10.54
CA SER A 613 -13.39 -7.88 -11.48
C SER A 613 -14.73 -7.13 -11.56
N MET A 614 -15.84 -7.84 -11.59
CA MET A 614 -17.18 -7.21 -11.55
C MET A 614 -17.43 -6.44 -10.25
N LEU A 615 -17.01 -6.99 -9.10
CA LEU A 615 -17.13 -6.30 -7.81
C LEU A 615 -16.26 -5.03 -7.74
N THR A 616 -15.06 -5.08 -8.33
CA THR A 616 -14.15 -3.92 -8.41
C THR A 616 -14.72 -2.81 -9.33
N LEU A 617 -15.41 -3.18 -10.43
CA LEU A 617 -15.95 -2.23 -11.40
C LEU A 617 -17.28 -1.61 -10.98
N SER A 618 -18.15 -2.37 -10.29
CA SER A 618 -19.52 -1.95 -9.97
C SER A 618 -19.62 -0.59 -9.28
N PRO A 619 -18.80 -0.27 -8.26
CA PRO A 619 -18.88 1.02 -7.59
C PRO A 619 -18.50 2.23 -8.45
N LEU A 620 -17.78 2.01 -9.56
CA LEU A 620 -17.39 3.08 -10.49
C LEU A 620 -18.52 3.46 -11.48
N GLU A 621 -19.52 2.61 -11.65
CA GLU A 621 -20.59 2.84 -12.65
C GLU A 621 -21.36 4.14 -12.39
N ASP A 622 -21.72 4.40 -11.14
CA ASP A 622 -22.48 5.60 -10.76
C ASP A 622 -21.65 6.87 -10.94
N TYR A 623 -20.36 6.83 -10.57
CA TYR A 623 -19.46 7.95 -10.80
C TYR A 623 -19.28 8.24 -12.30
N VAL A 624 -19.04 7.21 -13.10
CA VAL A 624 -18.86 7.32 -14.55
C VAL A 624 -20.09 7.97 -15.19
N ARG A 625 -21.30 7.53 -14.78
CA ARG A 625 -22.56 8.04 -15.29
C ARG A 625 -22.83 9.48 -14.88
N SER A 626 -22.74 9.78 -13.59
CA SER A 626 -23.07 11.09 -13.03
C SER A 626 -22.08 12.19 -13.41
N CYS A 627 -20.81 11.84 -13.64
CA CYS A 627 -19.79 12.79 -14.07
C CYS A 627 -19.58 12.84 -15.60
N GLY A 628 -20.40 12.10 -16.39
CA GLY A 628 -20.29 12.08 -17.85
C GLY A 628 -18.92 11.60 -18.35
N ARG A 629 -18.35 10.56 -17.70
CA ARG A 629 -17.02 10.04 -18.04
C ARG A 629 -17.11 8.97 -19.12
N HIS A 630 -17.20 9.42 -20.37
CA HIS A 630 -17.43 8.55 -21.52
C HIS A 630 -16.29 7.56 -21.77
N ILE A 631 -15.03 8.01 -21.69
CA ILE A 631 -13.88 7.16 -21.96
C ILE A 631 -13.68 6.09 -20.87
N ASP A 632 -13.86 6.46 -19.58
CA ASP A 632 -13.85 5.49 -18.50
C ASP A 632 -15.01 4.51 -18.60
N GLY A 633 -16.20 4.99 -19.07
CA GLY A 633 -17.37 4.16 -19.33
C GLY A 633 -17.15 3.11 -20.42
N ILE A 634 -16.40 3.46 -21.47
CA ILE A 634 -16.00 2.49 -22.52
C ILE A 634 -15.12 1.41 -21.90
N HIS A 635 -14.07 1.79 -21.18
CA HIS A 635 -13.16 0.84 -20.53
C HIS A 635 -13.90 -0.07 -19.54
N LEU A 636 -14.75 0.50 -18.69
CA LEU A 636 -15.54 -0.23 -17.70
C LEU A 636 -16.45 -1.27 -18.37
N ASN A 637 -17.19 -0.86 -19.41
CA ASN A 637 -18.11 -1.76 -20.09
C ASN A 637 -17.38 -2.87 -20.88
N ILE A 638 -16.19 -2.62 -21.43
CA ILE A 638 -15.38 -3.66 -22.08
C ILE A 638 -14.88 -4.68 -21.05
N LEU A 639 -14.32 -4.22 -19.93
CA LEU A 639 -13.86 -5.11 -18.86
C LEU A 639 -15.00 -5.93 -18.27
N ALA A 640 -16.17 -5.30 -18.05
CA ALA A 640 -17.37 -6.00 -17.61
C ALA A 640 -17.84 -7.04 -18.65
N ALA A 641 -17.81 -6.69 -19.95
CA ALA A 641 -18.15 -7.62 -21.02
C ALA A 641 -17.22 -8.84 -21.06
N ILE A 642 -15.91 -8.64 -20.89
CA ILE A 642 -14.92 -9.73 -20.82
C ILE A 642 -15.19 -10.61 -19.58
N ALA A 643 -15.47 -10.00 -18.41
CA ALA A 643 -15.79 -10.72 -17.18
C ALA A 643 -17.04 -11.59 -17.32
N LEU A 644 -18.14 -11.01 -17.84
CA LEU A 644 -19.40 -11.71 -18.07
C LEU A 644 -19.28 -12.83 -19.13
N TYR A 645 -18.58 -12.55 -20.24
CA TYR A 645 -18.30 -13.56 -21.26
C TYR A 645 -17.59 -14.79 -20.68
N ARG A 646 -16.56 -14.57 -19.84
CA ARG A 646 -15.84 -15.65 -19.15
C ARG A 646 -16.70 -16.38 -18.12
N SER A 647 -17.66 -15.70 -17.52
CA SER A 647 -18.65 -16.28 -16.61
C SER A 647 -19.81 -16.94 -17.35
N ARG A 648 -19.80 -16.98 -18.69
CA ARG A 648 -20.89 -17.50 -19.55
C ARG A 648 -22.22 -16.79 -19.35
N ASP A 649 -22.21 -15.52 -19.00
CA ASP A 649 -23.38 -14.66 -18.83
C ASP A 649 -23.61 -13.85 -20.12
N GLU A 650 -24.77 -14.05 -20.78
CA GLU A 650 -25.10 -13.39 -22.05
C GLU A 650 -25.24 -11.87 -21.96
N ALA A 651 -25.33 -11.28 -20.78
CA ALA A 651 -25.32 -9.84 -20.57
C ALA A 651 -24.03 -9.15 -21.08
N TRP A 652 -22.98 -9.91 -21.37
CA TRP A 652 -21.77 -9.39 -21.99
C TRP A 652 -22.04 -8.65 -23.32
N ARG A 653 -23.04 -9.12 -24.08
CA ARG A 653 -23.42 -8.51 -25.36
C ARG A 653 -23.88 -7.06 -25.19
N GLN A 654 -24.79 -6.83 -24.23
CA GLN A 654 -25.32 -5.51 -23.94
C GLN A 654 -24.20 -4.57 -23.45
N ARG A 655 -23.32 -5.04 -22.59
CA ARG A 655 -22.17 -4.25 -22.13
C ARG A 655 -21.25 -3.86 -23.30
N LEU A 656 -20.89 -4.80 -24.14
CA LEU A 656 -20.02 -4.53 -25.27
C LEU A 656 -20.68 -3.60 -26.31
N ILE A 657 -21.96 -3.78 -26.62
CA ILE A 657 -22.69 -2.89 -27.50
C ILE A 657 -22.72 -1.45 -26.97
N GLY A 658 -22.95 -1.28 -25.66
CA GLY A 658 -22.86 0.01 -24.98
C GLY A 658 -21.48 0.68 -25.14
N ALA A 659 -20.42 -0.08 -24.95
CA ALA A 659 -19.05 0.40 -25.15
C ALA A 659 -18.78 0.81 -26.61
N LEU A 660 -19.21 -0.02 -27.57
CA LEU A 660 -18.99 0.23 -29.00
C LEU A 660 -19.80 1.44 -29.50
N ASN A 661 -21.04 1.62 -29.04
CA ASN A 661 -21.83 2.79 -29.38
C ASN A 661 -21.19 4.08 -28.88
N ALA A 662 -20.72 4.08 -27.63
CA ALA A 662 -20.00 5.22 -27.07
C ALA A 662 -18.65 5.48 -27.79
N ALA A 663 -17.89 4.45 -28.12
CA ALA A 663 -16.66 4.59 -28.87
C ALA A 663 -16.90 5.12 -30.31
N ALA A 664 -17.94 4.63 -30.98
CA ALA A 664 -18.33 5.08 -32.31
C ALA A 664 -18.73 6.56 -32.35
N GLU A 665 -19.41 7.03 -31.29
CA GLU A 665 -19.85 8.44 -31.17
C GLU A 665 -18.69 9.43 -31.22
N TYR A 666 -17.54 9.03 -30.65
CA TYR A 666 -16.33 9.85 -30.61
C TYR A 666 -15.27 9.41 -31.63
N HIS A 667 -15.57 8.39 -32.44
CA HIS A 667 -14.63 7.74 -33.35
C HIS A 667 -13.39 7.15 -32.66
N PHE A 668 -13.52 6.75 -31.39
CA PHE A 668 -12.43 6.15 -30.63
C PHE A 668 -12.14 4.72 -31.09
N ILE A 669 -10.88 4.42 -31.37
CA ILE A 669 -10.37 3.12 -31.76
C ILE A 669 -9.47 2.54 -30.67
N ARG A 670 -8.49 3.32 -30.17
CA ARG A 670 -7.49 2.85 -29.21
C ARG A 670 -8.10 2.45 -27.87
N THR A 671 -9.14 3.15 -27.44
CA THR A 671 -9.89 2.85 -26.21
C THR A 671 -10.46 1.43 -26.21
N VAL A 672 -10.79 0.87 -27.41
CA VAL A 672 -11.29 -0.49 -27.56
C VAL A 672 -10.18 -1.45 -27.91
N SER A 673 -9.32 -1.09 -28.89
CA SER A 673 -8.33 -2.00 -29.44
C SER A 673 -7.19 -2.34 -28.46
N VAL A 674 -6.95 -1.52 -27.43
CA VAL A 674 -6.00 -1.85 -26.35
C VAL A 674 -6.29 -3.17 -25.66
N TYR A 675 -7.53 -3.65 -25.72
CA TYR A 675 -7.94 -4.95 -25.20
C TYR A 675 -7.66 -6.14 -26.12
N GLY A 676 -7.22 -5.90 -27.34
CA GLY A 676 -6.70 -6.84 -28.33
C GLY A 676 -7.21 -8.28 -28.22
N ALA A 677 -6.33 -9.20 -27.79
CA ALA A 677 -6.66 -10.62 -27.68
C ALA A 677 -7.83 -10.92 -26.75
N ALA A 678 -8.08 -10.10 -25.72
CA ALA A 678 -9.17 -10.32 -24.77
C ALA A 678 -10.54 -9.95 -25.34
N VAL A 679 -10.63 -8.94 -26.21
CA VAL A 679 -11.91 -8.47 -26.76
C VAL A 679 -12.22 -9.03 -28.15
N LEU A 680 -11.22 -9.44 -28.92
CA LEU A 680 -11.37 -9.95 -30.29
C LEU A 680 -12.39 -11.09 -30.40
N PRO A 681 -12.37 -12.14 -29.56
CA PRO A 681 -13.35 -13.23 -29.65
C PRO A 681 -14.80 -12.78 -29.41
N LEU A 682 -15.00 -11.72 -28.62
CA LEU A 682 -16.31 -11.14 -28.35
C LEU A 682 -16.82 -10.37 -29.57
N LEU A 683 -15.94 -9.55 -30.17
CA LEU A 683 -16.27 -8.75 -31.36
C LEU A 683 -16.62 -9.63 -32.57
N GLU A 684 -15.95 -10.77 -32.76
CA GLU A 684 -16.23 -11.71 -33.85
C GLU A 684 -17.57 -12.47 -33.70
N ARG A 685 -18.06 -12.57 -32.44
CA ARG A 685 -19.36 -13.23 -32.12
C ARG A 685 -20.53 -12.25 -32.00
N LEU A 686 -20.27 -10.97 -32.10
CA LEU A 686 -21.27 -9.93 -31.89
C LEU A 686 -21.67 -9.33 -33.23
N ASP A 687 -22.99 -9.31 -33.49
CA ASP A 687 -23.54 -8.42 -34.52
C ASP A 687 -23.85 -7.05 -33.90
N TRP A 688 -23.20 -6.02 -34.44
CA TRP A 688 -23.28 -4.67 -33.90
C TRP A 688 -23.32 -3.61 -35.02
N SER A 689 -24.01 -2.47 -34.75
CA SER A 689 -24.15 -1.36 -35.66
C SER A 689 -22.95 -0.38 -35.62
N GLY A 690 -22.72 0.32 -36.72
CA GLY A 690 -21.65 1.32 -36.86
C GLY A 690 -21.28 1.56 -38.31
N SER A 691 -20.60 2.67 -38.62
CA SER A 691 -20.16 2.94 -39.98
C SER A 691 -19.16 1.88 -40.46
N ALA A 692 -19.32 1.39 -41.68
CA ALA A 692 -18.48 0.34 -42.25
C ALA A 692 -16.98 0.70 -42.20
N ARG A 693 -16.63 1.97 -42.40
CA ARG A 693 -15.25 2.47 -42.33
C ARG A 693 -14.71 2.36 -40.92
N TRP A 694 -15.43 2.84 -39.91
CA TRP A 694 -14.97 2.80 -38.51
C TRP A 694 -14.88 1.36 -38.00
N LYS A 695 -15.87 0.50 -38.30
CA LYS A 695 -15.81 -0.93 -37.97
C LYS A 695 -14.59 -1.61 -38.55
N LYS A 696 -14.25 -1.36 -39.80
CA LYS A 696 -13.06 -1.91 -40.45
C LYS A 696 -11.79 -1.44 -39.72
N GLN A 697 -11.65 -0.14 -39.51
CA GLN A 697 -10.50 0.41 -38.80
C GLN A 697 -10.34 -0.17 -37.37
N LEU A 698 -11.43 -0.29 -36.64
CA LEU A 698 -11.44 -0.88 -35.33
C LEU A 698 -11.00 -2.34 -35.34
N MET A 699 -11.59 -3.15 -36.22
CA MET A 699 -11.24 -4.58 -36.33
C MET A 699 -9.80 -4.80 -36.78
N ASP A 700 -9.31 -3.99 -37.71
CA ASP A 700 -7.91 -4.07 -38.17
C ASP A 700 -6.95 -3.75 -37.01
N ASP A 701 -7.23 -2.73 -36.21
CA ASP A 701 -6.41 -2.35 -35.07
C ASP A 701 -6.51 -3.35 -33.92
N VAL A 702 -7.70 -3.88 -33.60
CA VAL A 702 -7.89 -4.94 -32.58
C VAL A 702 -7.09 -6.19 -32.94
N ARG A 703 -7.11 -6.61 -34.21
CA ARG A 703 -6.33 -7.76 -34.68
C ARG A 703 -4.84 -7.50 -34.59
N LEU A 704 -4.40 -6.27 -34.90
CA LEU A 704 -3.00 -5.88 -34.74
C LEU A 704 -2.56 -5.96 -33.28
N GLN A 705 -3.34 -5.41 -32.35
CA GLN A 705 -3.04 -5.48 -30.92
C GLN A 705 -3.06 -6.91 -30.40
N ALA A 706 -4.00 -7.73 -30.86
CA ALA A 706 -4.05 -9.16 -30.51
C ALA A 706 -2.82 -9.93 -31.04
N ALA A 707 -2.27 -9.52 -32.18
CA ALA A 707 -1.05 -10.11 -32.74
C ALA A 707 0.21 -9.67 -31.95
N TYR A 708 0.27 -8.41 -31.50
CA TYR A 708 1.37 -7.95 -30.66
C TYR A 708 1.35 -8.58 -29.27
N TYR A 709 0.16 -8.75 -28.68
CA TYR A 709 -0.05 -9.20 -27.30
C TYR A 709 -1.06 -10.35 -27.20
N PRO A 710 -0.73 -11.55 -27.73
CA PRO A 710 -1.70 -12.65 -27.84
C PRO A 710 -2.14 -13.21 -26.48
N ARG A 711 -1.36 -12.98 -25.43
CA ARG A 711 -1.67 -13.43 -24.04
C ARG A 711 -2.25 -12.33 -23.16
N PHE A 712 -2.59 -11.17 -23.71
CA PHE A 712 -3.13 -10.08 -22.91
C PHE A 712 -4.45 -10.50 -22.23
N LEU A 713 -4.47 -10.39 -20.91
CA LEU A 713 -5.55 -10.84 -20.01
C LEU A 713 -5.93 -12.33 -20.18
N GLU A 714 -5.05 -13.16 -20.71
CA GLU A 714 -5.27 -14.61 -20.72
C GLU A 714 -5.37 -15.13 -19.28
N PRO A 715 -6.47 -15.82 -18.90
CA PRO A 715 -6.63 -16.27 -17.52
C PRO A 715 -5.58 -17.30 -17.16
N ARG A 716 -4.89 -17.08 -16.03
CA ARG A 716 -4.17 -18.19 -15.37
C ARG A 716 -5.23 -19.18 -14.86
N LEU A 717 -5.40 -20.26 -15.56
CA LEU A 717 -6.17 -21.40 -15.04
C LEU A 717 -5.38 -22.00 -13.86
N ALA A 718 -6.08 -22.28 -12.75
CA ALA A 718 -5.45 -23.05 -11.68
C ALA A 718 -4.88 -24.34 -12.30
N PRO A 719 -3.71 -24.86 -11.85
CA PRO A 719 -3.07 -26.00 -12.48
C PRO A 719 -3.98 -27.22 -12.70
N GLY A 720 -5.12 -27.31 -12.02
CA GLY A 720 -6.11 -28.36 -12.21
C GLY A 720 -7.26 -28.03 -13.15
N GLU A 721 -7.61 -26.75 -13.33
CA GLU A 721 -8.70 -26.32 -14.23
C GLU A 721 -8.28 -26.29 -15.71
N ALA A 722 -6.98 -26.31 -15.95
CA ALA A 722 -6.38 -26.32 -17.29
C ALA A 722 -6.45 -27.72 -17.96
N LEU A 723 -6.78 -28.79 -17.23
CA LEU A 723 -6.81 -30.13 -17.77
C LEU A 723 -8.11 -30.37 -18.54
N THR A 724 -7.98 -30.85 -19.77
CA THR A 724 -9.13 -31.33 -20.55
C THR A 724 -9.72 -32.58 -19.90
N PRO A 725 -11.00 -32.98 -20.19
CA PRO A 725 -11.58 -34.19 -19.67
C PRO A 725 -10.74 -35.45 -19.95
N THR A 726 -10.11 -35.53 -21.12
CA THR A 726 -9.20 -36.62 -21.49
C THR A 726 -7.92 -36.62 -20.67
N GLU A 727 -7.32 -35.42 -20.47
CA GLU A 727 -6.12 -35.28 -19.64
C GLU A 727 -6.41 -35.60 -18.17
N LEU A 728 -7.61 -35.23 -17.68
CA LEU A 728 -8.04 -35.56 -16.33
C LEU A 728 -8.18 -37.08 -16.15
N GLN A 729 -8.77 -37.79 -17.13
CA GLN A 729 -8.84 -39.23 -17.12
C GLN A 729 -7.45 -39.91 -17.15
N ILE A 730 -6.55 -39.41 -17.98
CA ILE A 730 -5.16 -39.84 -18.02
C ILE A 730 -4.44 -39.56 -16.69
N LEU A 731 -4.67 -38.40 -16.07
CA LEU A 731 -4.11 -38.10 -14.76
C LEU A 731 -4.62 -39.05 -13.67
N HIS A 732 -5.90 -39.42 -13.69
CA HIS A 732 -6.45 -40.46 -12.80
C HIS A 732 -5.71 -41.81 -12.97
N LEU A 733 -5.46 -42.20 -14.20
CA LEU A 733 -4.70 -43.43 -14.49
C LEU A 733 -3.22 -43.36 -14.09
N ILE A 734 -2.61 -42.15 -14.21
CA ILE A 734 -1.26 -41.88 -13.68
C ILE A 734 -1.24 -42.04 -12.16
N CYS A 735 -2.25 -41.58 -11.48
CA CYS A 735 -2.35 -41.68 -10.03
C CYS A 735 -2.64 -43.13 -9.55
N ALA A 736 -3.30 -43.93 -10.39
CA ALA A 736 -3.48 -45.35 -10.20
C ALA A 736 -2.23 -46.19 -10.63
N ASP A 737 -1.07 -45.54 -10.78
CA ASP A 737 0.22 -46.11 -11.13
C ASP A 737 0.24 -46.91 -12.46
N LYS A 738 -0.68 -46.60 -13.40
CA LYS A 738 -0.72 -47.25 -14.73
C LYS A 738 0.40 -46.74 -15.62
N SER A 739 1.10 -47.63 -16.30
CA SER A 739 2.12 -47.27 -17.29
C SER A 739 1.50 -46.61 -18.54
N ASN A 740 2.28 -45.87 -19.33
CA ASN A 740 1.78 -45.28 -20.59
C ASN A 740 1.24 -46.31 -21.59
N ALA A 741 1.75 -47.52 -21.56
CA ALA A 741 1.22 -48.63 -22.40
C ALA A 741 -0.18 -49.08 -21.92
N GLU A 742 -0.35 -49.27 -20.61
CA GLU A 742 -1.66 -49.60 -20.00
C GLU A 742 -2.67 -48.46 -20.21
N ILE A 743 -2.26 -47.20 -20.07
CA ILE A 743 -3.12 -46.03 -20.34
C ILE A 743 -3.58 -46.04 -21.81
N GLY A 744 -2.68 -46.33 -22.74
CA GLY A 744 -3.03 -46.46 -24.15
C GLY A 744 -4.06 -47.54 -24.42
N GLN A 745 -3.94 -48.69 -23.75
CA GLN A 745 -4.92 -49.78 -23.83
C GLN A 745 -6.27 -49.40 -23.21
N ILE A 746 -6.28 -48.79 -22.03
CA ILE A 746 -7.51 -48.42 -21.33
C ILE A 746 -8.27 -47.29 -22.07
N MET A 747 -7.56 -46.33 -22.65
CA MET A 747 -8.13 -45.17 -23.34
C MET A 747 -8.34 -45.39 -24.85
N ASP A 748 -7.94 -46.55 -25.37
CA ASP A 748 -7.94 -46.90 -26.81
C ASP A 748 -7.23 -45.84 -27.67
N ILE A 749 -6.02 -45.40 -27.23
CA ILE A 749 -5.18 -44.46 -27.94
C ILE A 749 -3.74 -44.96 -28.09
N LYS A 750 -3.06 -44.50 -29.15
CA LYS A 750 -1.67 -44.92 -29.43
C LYS A 750 -0.68 -44.40 -28.40
N LEU A 751 0.36 -45.18 -28.08
CA LEU A 751 1.41 -44.80 -27.12
C LEU A 751 2.04 -43.41 -27.34
N PRO A 752 2.31 -42.95 -28.59
CA PRO A 752 2.78 -41.57 -28.82
C PRO A 752 1.77 -40.51 -28.36
N THR A 753 0.49 -40.73 -28.58
CA THR A 753 -0.59 -39.84 -28.16
C THR A 753 -0.67 -39.77 -26.63
N VAL A 754 -0.52 -40.90 -25.92
CA VAL A 754 -0.43 -40.91 -24.45
C VAL A 754 0.75 -40.07 -23.96
N LYS A 755 1.94 -40.25 -24.57
CA LYS A 755 3.14 -39.47 -24.21
C LYS A 755 2.92 -37.96 -24.38
N THR A 756 2.24 -37.53 -25.43
CA THR A 756 1.90 -36.14 -25.69
C THR A 756 0.96 -35.60 -24.59
N HIS A 757 -0.11 -36.37 -24.27
CA HIS A 757 -1.01 -35.95 -23.18
C HIS A 757 -0.30 -35.90 -21.81
N VAL A 758 0.56 -36.90 -21.52
CA VAL A 758 1.35 -36.88 -20.27
C VAL A 758 2.27 -35.65 -20.21
N SER A 759 2.94 -35.31 -21.30
CA SER A 759 3.73 -34.03 -21.35
C SER A 759 2.88 -32.84 -21.07
N HIS A 760 1.74 -32.70 -21.74
CA HIS A 760 0.82 -31.58 -21.51
C HIS A 760 0.27 -31.54 -20.09
N ILE A 761 0.01 -32.67 -19.45
CA ILE A 761 -0.41 -32.77 -18.06
C ILE A 761 0.69 -32.25 -17.12
N LEU A 762 1.95 -32.66 -17.35
CA LEU A 762 3.09 -32.21 -16.55
C LEU A 762 3.29 -30.71 -16.68
N ASP A 763 3.23 -30.17 -17.90
CA ASP A 763 3.33 -28.73 -18.18
C ASP A 763 2.19 -27.95 -17.52
N LYS A 764 0.94 -28.45 -17.62
CA LYS A 764 -0.25 -27.80 -17.03
C LYS A 764 -0.31 -27.86 -15.50
N LEU A 765 0.34 -28.84 -14.89
CA LEU A 765 0.48 -28.98 -13.43
C LEU A 765 1.75 -28.30 -12.89
N ASP A 766 2.56 -27.70 -13.78
CA ASP A 766 3.86 -27.09 -13.47
C ASP A 766 4.78 -28.04 -12.68
N VAL A 767 4.91 -29.28 -13.19
CA VAL A 767 5.76 -30.31 -12.60
C VAL A 767 6.63 -30.97 -13.67
N ARG A 768 7.82 -31.44 -13.26
CA ARG A 768 8.78 -32.03 -14.19
C ARG A 768 8.72 -33.57 -14.32
N ARG A 769 8.15 -34.21 -13.30
CA ARG A 769 8.15 -35.65 -13.20
C ARG A 769 6.75 -36.21 -12.95
N ARG A 770 6.52 -37.42 -13.46
CA ARG A 770 5.27 -38.17 -13.27
C ARG A 770 4.91 -38.39 -11.78
N SER A 771 5.89 -38.62 -10.93
CA SER A 771 5.69 -38.74 -9.48
C SER A 771 5.22 -37.44 -8.84
N GLU A 772 5.70 -36.32 -9.35
CA GLU A 772 5.29 -34.97 -8.90
C GLU A 772 3.85 -34.65 -9.32
N ALA A 773 3.41 -35.12 -10.51
CA ALA A 773 2.03 -34.98 -10.96
C ALA A 773 1.04 -35.69 -10.03
N LYS A 774 1.40 -36.85 -9.49
CA LYS A 774 0.60 -37.60 -8.48
C LYS A 774 0.45 -36.77 -7.18
N THR A 775 1.52 -36.14 -6.72
CA THR A 775 1.53 -35.27 -5.53
C THR A 775 0.75 -33.99 -5.78
N ALA A 776 0.92 -33.38 -6.95
CA ALA A 776 0.17 -32.18 -7.36
C ALA A 776 -1.33 -32.47 -7.47
N ALA A 777 -1.72 -33.59 -8.07
CA ALA A 777 -3.12 -34.02 -8.20
C ALA A 777 -3.82 -34.17 -6.83
N LYS A 778 -3.14 -34.77 -5.84
CA LYS A 778 -3.63 -34.89 -4.47
C LYS A 778 -3.76 -33.53 -3.78
N ARG A 779 -2.70 -32.68 -3.87
CA ARG A 779 -2.70 -31.33 -3.29
C ARG A 779 -3.81 -30.45 -3.84
N LEU A 780 -4.09 -30.55 -5.14
CA LEU A 780 -5.11 -29.77 -5.85
C LEU A 780 -6.51 -30.41 -5.79
N ARG A 781 -6.68 -31.53 -5.08
CA ARG A 781 -7.95 -32.30 -4.95
C ARG A 781 -8.58 -32.64 -6.29
N LEU A 782 -7.77 -32.91 -7.30
CA LEU A 782 -8.21 -33.28 -8.64
C LEU A 782 -8.66 -34.74 -8.73
N ILE A 783 -8.42 -35.52 -7.68
CA ILE A 783 -8.75 -36.93 -7.56
C ILE A 783 -9.49 -37.14 -6.24
N PRO A 784 -10.61 -37.89 -6.22
CA PRO A 784 -11.27 -38.28 -4.99
C PRO A 784 -10.28 -39.01 -4.08
N GLU A 785 -10.26 -38.72 -2.80
CA GLU A 785 -9.52 -39.52 -1.81
C GLU A 785 -10.13 -40.92 -1.81
N GLU A 786 -9.34 -41.93 -2.14
CA GLU A 786 -9.73 -43.35 -1.93
C GLU A 786 -10.03 -43.51 -0.41
N ARG A 787 -11.28 -43.88 -0.10
CA ARG A 787 -11.72 -44.24 1.24
C ARG A 787 -11.10 -45.53 1.69
#